data_0c1c988ec71d868569c97bcad8a7cca7
#
_entry.id   0c1c988ec71d868569c97bcad8a7cca7
#
_cell.length_a   1.000
_cell.length_b   1.000
_cell.length_c   1.000
_cell.angle_alpha   90.00
_cell.angle_beta   90.00
_cell.angle_gamma   90.00
#
_symmetry.space_group_name_H-M   'P 1'
#
loop_
_entity.id
_entity.type
_entity.pdbx_description
1 polymer ?
#
loop_
_entity_poly.entity_id
_entity_poly.type
_entity_poly.pdbx_seq_one_letter_code
_entity_poly.pdbx_strand_id
1 'polypeptide(L)'
;MDNKEAVGMLATIGSTLINSSKIELKGISSAGMYGENSDLTNSTASSQIIVNKEASAGMYAKMSGASSVPKTSKNEGKIEIKADGAGKSAAMYSLMENGTTKVMTTKNTKDIEVAQKTSAGIYVKNESAQDKNNSLAENTGSIKMTGESSVGIIAEKSKVTNSGTGANGIEISGNNSAGILATKESEVTNSGRIEGNTGTKLVGISVDETSTVINSGSIIMNTAQNTGIASKGGQVTNSGTITLVKNNSTGISAENADVINSAGAKIEVKDKESVGIYAKMSGNVDKKVTNTGTITLESPTGTTPNKSAAIYSLVDGGTGTGILTTENNETINVDQKDSVGIFAQNNGTANTRSVVKNTKIINVSKEGSAGILGEKSTITNSGAGTDGIVLTANKTVGIIGKNGSEVSNTGRIETKTATPSGSSEGLVGISLNASTGTNSGDIILGTAHSTGMNGVASSTVINAKNITGNKENVVGMAVNASTATNTDKGTITLNGLTSTGMFGAAGSTVTNAGKIETKTAVPTGTATGLVGIAVNASTGTNTGKIILGTKFSTGMFGAAGSTLINKKEITGTQENSVGMAGDASTVTNEKTISLAGKNSTGLFGKNNSTLTNETNATITLGEEESVGIYSDANNALAINKGIINAVKKNSA
;
A
#
# COMPACT_ATOMS: atom_id res chain seq x y z
N MET A 1 -25.05 -50.72 0.04
CA MET A 1 -25.83 -50.49 -1.18
C MET A 1 -24.85 -50.33 -2.34
N ASP A 2 -24.83 -51.31 -3.22
CA ASP A 2 -23.83 -51.42 -4.28
C ASP A 2 -24.40 -51.05 -5.67
N ASN A 3 -25.71 -50.77 -5.76
CA ASN A 3 -26.39 -50.41 -7.01
C ASN A 3 -26.34 -48.93 -7.31
N LYS A 4 -26.47 -48.57 -8.60
CA LYS A 4 -26.64 -47.16 -9.02
C LYS A 4 -27.98 -46.63 -8.49
N GLU A 5 -28.02 -45.31 -8.19
CA GLU A 5 -29.23 -44.59 -7.78
C GLU A 5 -29.93 -45.16 -6.53
N ALA A 6 -29.16 -45.73 -5.61
CA ALA A 6 -29.70 -46.27 -4.36
C ALA A 6 -29.96 -45.18 -3.31
N VAL A 7 -31.06 -45.31 -2.58
CA VAL A 7 -31.40 -44.44 -1.45
C VAL A 7 -31.43 -45.26 -0.17
N GLY A 8 -30.67 -44.81 0.86
CA GLY A 8 -30.63 -45.52 2.15
C GLY A 8 -31.89 -45.31 2.98
N MET A 9 -32.30 -44.06 3.13
CA MET A 9 -33.54 -43.68 3.83
C MET A 9 -34.28 -42.65 2.97
N LEU A 10 -35.57 -42.82 2.76
CA LEU A 10 -36.42 -41.96 1.94
C LEU A 10 -37.59 -41.41 2.77
N ALA A 11 -37.82 -40.11 2.69
CA ALA A 11 -39.01 -39.45 3.22
C ALA A 11 -39.63 -38.52 2.20
N THR A 12 -40.95 -38.49 2.17
CA THR A 12 -41.76 -37.59 1.37
C THR A 12 -42.75 -36.85 2.24
N ILE A 13 -43.01 -35.62 1.91
CA ILE A 13 -44.01 -34.68 2.46
C ILE A 13 -44.26 -34.79 3.98
N GLY A 14 -43.65 -33.86 4.73
CA GLY A 14 -43.95 -33.66 6.16
C GLY A 14 -43.32 -34.66 7.13
N SER A 15 -42.51 -35.56 6.62
CA SER A 15 -41.87 -36.62 7.42
C SER A 15 -40.55 -36.15 8.02
N THR A 16 -40.02 -36.90 9.01
CA THR A 16 -38.70 -36.72 9.59
C THR A 16 -37.90 -38.02 9.44
N LEU A 17 -36.67 -37.90 8.92
CA LEU A 17 -35.71 -39.02 8.90
C LEU A 17 -34.62 -38.79 9.95
N ILE A 18 -34.36 -39.84 10.72
CA ILE A 18 -33.30 -39.83 11.74
C ILE A 18 -32.37 -41.01 11.51
N ASN A 19 -31.11 -40.76 11.22
CA ASN A 19 -30.06 -41.77 11.23
C ASN A 19 -29.34 -41.76 12.57
N SER A 20 -29.34 -42.85 13.30
CA SER A 20 -28.62 -43.01 14.57
C SER A 20 -27.52 -44.09 14.50
N SER A 21 -27.22 -44.60 13.31
CA SER A 21 -26.24 -45.68 13.09
C SER A 21 -25.43 -45.40 11.81
N LYS A 22 -24.98 -46.44 11.11
CA LYS A 22 -24.13 -46.34 9.90
C LYS A 22 -24.96 -46.51 8.62
N ILE A 23 -24.79 -45.58 7.67
CA ILE A 23 -25.20 -45.71 6.28
C ILE A 23 -23.96 -45.72 5.40
N GLU A 24 -23.80 -46.69 4.52
CA GLU A 24 -22.68 -46.81 3.60
C GLU A 24 -23.15 -46.92 2.14
N LEU A 25 -22.77 -45.94 1.32
CA LEU A 25 -23.10 -45.89 -0.11
C LEU A 25 -21.93 -46.41 -0.93
N LYS A 26 -22.13 -47.50 -1.65
CA LYS A 26 -21.14 -48.13 -2.55
C LYS A 26 -21.48 -47.96 -4.03
N GLY A 27 -22.67 -47.45 -4.34
CA GLY A 27 -23.14 -47.16 -5.70
C GLY A 27 -22.92 -45.70 -6.09
N ILE A 28 -22.87 -45.41 -7.39
CA ILE A 28 -22.84 -44.04 -7.95
C ILE A 28 -24.24 -43.42 -7.92
N SER A 29 -24.35 -42.09 -7.97
CA SER A 29 -25.61 -41.34 -8.01
C SER A 29 -26.59 -41.72 -6.88
N SER A 30 -26.06 -41.98 -5.70
CA SER A 30 -26.84 -42.53 -4.55
C SER A 30 -26.99 -41.47 -3.45
N ALA A 31 -28.04 -41.60 -2.62
CA ALA A 31 -28.27 -40.80 -1.45
C ALA A 31 -28.32 -41.63 -0.17
N GLY A 32 -27.62 -41.22 0.89
CA GLY A 32 -27.73 -41.88 2.19
C GLY A 32 -29.09 -41.60 2.82
N MET A 33 -29.48 -40.35 2.91
CA MET A 33 -30.80 -39.90 3.31
C MET A 33 -31.35 -38.98 2.21
N TYR A 34 -32.55 -39.24 1.73
CA TYR A 34 -33.26 -38.36 0.81
C TYR A 34 -34.59 -37.91 1.44
N GLY A 35 -34.82 -36.62 1.49
CA GLY A 35 -36.06 -36.06 1.99
C GLY A 35 -36.62 -34.97 1.08
N GLU A 36 -37.86 -35.14 0.60
CA GLU A 36 -38.61 -34.10 -0.08
C GLU A 36 -39.63 -33.47 0.88
N ASN A 37 -39.54 -32.15 1.08
CA ASN A 37 -40.36 -31.42 2.06
C ASN A 37 -40.34 -32.05 3.47
N SER A 38 -39.20 -32.61 3.87
CA SER A 38 -39.01 -33.40 5.08
C SER A 38 -37.75 -32.97 5.84
N ASP A 39 -37.76 -33.18 7.15
CA ASP A 39 -36.58 -32.93 7.99
C ASP A 39 -35.64 -34.14 7.98
N LEU A 40 -34.33 -33.89 7.89
CA LEU A 40 -33.28 -34.91 7.92
C LEU A 40 -32.35 -34.68 9.09
N THR A 41 -32.06 -35.72 9.88
CA THR A 41 -31.07 -35.62 10.96
C THR A 41 -30.14 -36.83 10.99
N ASN A 42 -28.84 -36.61 10.88
CA ASN A 42 -27.82 -37.57 11.25
C ASN A 42 -27.50 -37.33 12.72
N SER A 43 -28.09 -38.08 13.67
CA SER A 43 -28.55 -37.59 14.97
C SER A 43 -27.59 -37.74 16.14
N THR A 44 -26.51 -38.51 16.04
CA THR A 44 -25.61 -38.77 17.18
C THR A 44 -24.16 -38.69 16.79
N ALA A 45 -23.29 -38.44 17.77
CA ALA A 45 -21.84 -38.41 17.53
C ALA A 45 -21.29 -39.75 16.97
N SER A 46 -22.00 -40.87 17.20
CA SER A 46 -21.66 -42.19 16.68
C SER A 46 -22.32 -42.50 15.32
N SER A 47 -23.32 -41.72 14.89
CA SER A 47 -23.93 -41.91 13.58
C SER A 47 -22.98 -41.55 12.44
N GLN A 48 -22.97 -42.35 11.38
CA GLN A 48 -22.04 -42.18 10.27
C GLN A 48 -22.74 -42.36 8.92
N ILE A 49 -22.41 -41.50 7.97
CA ILE A 49 -22.75 -41.65 6.56
C ILE A 49 -21.46 -41.69 5.74
N ILE A 50 -21.22 -42.79 5.01
CA ILE A 50 -20.03 -42.96 4.17
C ILE A 50 -20.46 -42.99 2.71
N VAL A 51 -19.85 -42.11 1.90
CA VAL A 51 -20.05 -42.03 0.46
C VAL A 51 -18.78 -42.50 -0.23
N ASN A 52 -18.82 -43.66 -0.90
CA ASN A 52 -17.65 -44.24 -1.55
C ASN A 52 -17.53 -43.89 -3.04
N LYS A 53 -18.61 -43.52 -3.73
CA LYS A 53 -18.61 -43.30 -5.19
C LYS A 53 -19.11 -41.92 -5.58
N GLU A 54 -18.86 -41.57 -6.84
CA GLU A 54 -19.15 -40.22 -7.41
C GLU A 54 -20.64 -39.91 -7.53
N ALA A 55 -20.92 -38.63 -7.76
CA ALA A 55 -22.24 -38.05 -7.99
C ALA A 55 -23.28 -38.40 -6.89
N SER A 56 -22.81 -38.63 -5.67
CA SER A 56 -23.64 -39.10 -4.55
C SER A 56 -23.74 -38.05 -3.43
N ALA A 57 -24.82 -38.12 -2.65
CA ALA A 57 -25.04 -37.28 -1.50
C ALA A 57 -25.14 -38.09 -0.20
N GLY A 58 -24.45 -37.63 0.86
CA GLY A 58 -24.67 -38.19 2.19
C GLY A 58 -26.11 -37.93 2.67
N MET A 59 -26.51 -36.68 2.66
CA MET A 59 -27.88 -36.22 2.95
C MET A 59 -28.34 -35.34 1.78
N TYR A 60 -29.47 -35.68 1.16
CA TYR A 60 -30.08 -34.86 0.12
C TYR A 60 -31.47 -34.42 0.58
N ALA A 61 -31.59 -33.12 0.80
CA ALA A 61 -32.83 -32.49 1.19
C ALA A 61 -33.36 -31.64 0.01
N LYS A 62 -34.60 -31.87 -0.38
CA LYS A 62 -35.28 -31.16 -1.45
C LYS A 62 -36.51 -30.44 -0.90
N MET A 63 -36.73 -29.22 -1.31
CA MET A 63 -37.95 -28.49 -1.00
C MET A 63 -38.61 -28.09 -2.30
N SER A 64 -39.83 -28.55 -2.51
CA SER A 64 -40.61 -28.37 -3.74
C SER A 64 -42.03 -27.95 -3.44
N GLY A 65 -42.64 -27.15 -4.35
CA GLY A 65 -44.02 -26.67 -4.23
C GLY A 65 -44.28 -25.78 -3.02
N ALA A 66 -45.52 -25.62 -2.63
CA ALA A 66 -45.95 -24.80 -1.50
C ALA A 66 -45.81 -25.58 -0.16
N SER A 67 -44.57 -25.84 0.28
CA SER A 67 -44.36 -26.36 1.65
C SER A 67 -44.94 -25.37 2.68
N SER A 68 -45.69 -25.87 3.62
CA SER A 68 -46.37 -25.05 4.64
C SER A 68 -45.46 -24.66 5.83
N VAL A 69 -44.32 -25.34 5.98
CA VAL A 69 -43.40 -25.14 7.12
C VAL A 69 -41.94 -25.18 6.67
N PRO A 70 -41.04 -24.45 7.41
CA PRO A 70 -39.60 -24.55 7.19
C PRO A 70 -39.07 -25.97 7.33
N LYS A 71 -37.95 -26.29 6.68
CA LYS A 71 -37.31 -27.62 6.72
C LYS A 71 -35.84 -27.51 7.10
N THR A 72 -35.34 -28.54 7.78
CA THR A 72 -33.97 -28.63 8.25
C THR A 72 -33.30 -29.94 7.84
N SER A 73 -32.10 -29.83 7.27
CA SER A 73 -31.16 -30.93 7.11
C SER A 73 -30.01 -30.74 8.09
N LYS A 74 -29.86 -31.60 9.12
CA LYS A 74 -28.92 -31.42 10.22
C LYS A 74 -27.95 -32.59 10.36
N ASN A 75 -26.65 -32.30 10.38
CA ASN A 75 -25.62 -33.26 10.71
C ASN A 75 -25.11 -33.03 12.16
N GLU A 76 -25.31 -34.02 13.02
CA GLU A 76 -24.79 -34.12 14.38
C GLU A 76 -23.87 -35.34 14.57
N GLY A 77 -23.58 -36.08 13.48
CA GLY A 77 -22.66 -37.20 13.42
C GLY A 77 -21.52 -36.95 12.44
N LYS A 78 -20.94 -38.02 11.91
CA LYS A 78 -19.89 -37.94 10.89
C LYS A 78 -20.44 -38.20 9.48
N ILE A 79 -20.05 -37.35 8.50
CA ILE A 79 -20.26 -37.63 7.08
C ILE A 79 -18.89 -37.67 6.40
N GLU A 80 -18.61 -38.75 5.69
CA GLU A 80 -17.32 -38.98 5.05
C GLU A 80 -17.50 -39.30 3.56
N ILE A 81 -16.90 -38.46 2.69
CA ILE A 81 -16.78 -38.71 1.26
C ILE A 81 -15.38 -39.22 0.98
N LYS A 82 -15.29 -40.53 0.65
CA LYS A 82 -14.04 -41.25 0.39
C LYS A 82 -13.37 -40.78 -0.90
N ALA A 83 -12.07 -41.02 -1.03
CA ALA A 83 -11.28 -40.64 -2.21
C ALA A 83 -11.67 -41.39 -3.51
N ASP A 84 -12.42 -42.48 -3.43
CA ASP A 84 -12.84 -43.27 -4.58
C ASP A 84 -13.86 -42.52 -5.46
N GLY A 85 -13.72 -42.64 -6.78
CA GLY A 85 -14.67 -42.11 -7.76
C GLY A 85 -14.24 -40.82 -8.44
N ALA A 86 -14.97 -40.42 -9.47
CA ALA A 86 -14.67 -39.28 -10.34
C ALA A 86 -15.03 -37.92 -9.73
N GLY A 87 -15.69 -37.88 -8.58
CA GLY A 87 -16.07 -36.65 -7.87
C GLY A 87 -17.55 -36.28 -8.01
N LYS A 88 -17.85 -34.98 -7.83
CA LYS A 88 -19.22 -34.42 -7.89
C LYS A 88 -20.15 -34.90 -6.79
N SER A 89 -19.64 -35.27 -5.63
CA SER A 89 -20.42 -35.66 -4.47
C SER A 89 -20.58 -34.52 -3.48
N ALA A 90 -21.60 -34.57 -2.62
CA ALA A 90 -21.77 -33.64 -1.51
C ALA A 90 -22.06 -34.42 -0.22
N ALA A 91 -21.45 -33.99 0.90
CA ALA A 91 -21.83 -34.59 2.18
C ALA A 91 -23.27 -34.21 2.54
N MET A 92 -23.62 -32.93 2.38
CA MET A 92 -24.99 -32.43 2.53
C MET A 92 -25.35 -31.65 1.27
N TYR A 93 -26.43 -32.01 0.60
CA TYR A 93 -26.96 -31.27 -0.55
C TYR A 93 -28.39 -30.81 -0.24
N SER A 94 -28.68 -29.54 -0.46
CA SER A 94 -30.01 -28.98 -0.26
C SER A 94 -30.45 -28.16 -1.47
N LEU A 95 -31.63 -28.46 -1.99
CA LEU A 95 -32.21 -27.82 -3.17
C LEU A 95 -33.58 -27.21 -2.83
N MET A 96 -33.72 -25.91 -3.06
CA MET A 96 -35.02 -25.24 -3.09
C MET A 96 -35.47 -25.04 -4.54
N GLU A 97 -36.54 -25.69 -4.93
CA GLU A 97 -37.13 -25.56 -6.27
C GLU A 97 -38.11 -24.39 -6.39
N ASN A 98 -38.47 -24.03 -7.62
CA ASN A 98 -39.49 -23.05 -7.91
C ASN A 98 -40.81 -23.31 -7.19
N GLY A 99 -41.49 -22.25 -6.75
CA GLY A 99 -42.74 -22.33 -5.99
C GLY A 99 -42.55 -22.45 -4.46
N THR A 100 -41.34 -22.71 -3.98
CA THR A 100 -41.02 -22.76 -2.56
C THR A 100 -41.04 -21.38 -1.90
N THR A 101 -41.74 -21.24 -0.77
CA THR A 101 -41.89 -19.96 -0.05
C THR A 101 -41.35 -19.97 1.38
N LYS A 102 -40.90 -21.11 1.90
CA LYS A 102 -40.42 -21.28 3.27
C LYS A 102 -38.89 -21.47 3.32
N VAL A 103 -38.36 -21.34 4.51
CA VAL A 103 -36.91 -21.44 4.77
C VAL A 103 -36.47 -22.90 4.76
N MET A 104 -35.35 -23.15 4.10
CA MET A 104 -34.57 -24.37 4.18
C MET A 104 -33.24 -24.17 4.84
N THR A 105 -32.96 -24.85 5.93
CA THR A 105 -31.69 -24.75 6.67
C THR A 105 -30.90 -26.05 6.53
N THR A 106 -29.64 -25.92 6.10
CA THR A 106 -28.65 -27.02 6.09
C THR A 106 -27.61 -26.74 7.14
N LYS A 107 -27.55 -27.55 8.19
CA LYS A 107 -26.75 -27.28 9.37
C LYS A 107 -25.76 -28.40 9.67
N ASN A 108 -24.47 -28.07 9.69
CA ASN A 108 -23.44 -28.97 10.18
C ASN A 108 -22.99 -28.55 11.60
N THR A 109 -23.05 -29.47 12.56
CA THR A 109 -22.57 -29.24 13.93
C THR A 109 -21.45 -30.19 14.36
N LYS A 110 -21.09 -31.14 13.47
CA LYS A 110 -20.05 -32.17 13.70
C LYS A 110 -19.13 -32.29 12.48
N ASP A 111 -18.66 -33.49 12.19
CA ASP A 111 -17.57 -33.70 11.26
C ASP A 111 -18.05 -33.99 9.84
N ILE A 112 -17.54 -33.27 8.89
CA ILE A 112 -17.62 -33.59 7.46
C ILE A 112 -16.18 -33.73 6.94
N GLU A 113 -15.87 -34.89 6.35
CA GLU A 113 -14.59 -35.16 5.69
C GLU A 113 -14.80 -35.39 4.19
N VAL A 114 -14.09 -34.64 3.34
CA VAL A 114 -14.21 -34.75 1.88
C VAL A 114 -12.84 -35.04 1.29
N ALA A 115 -12.59 -36.30 1.00
CA ALA A 115 -11.35 -36.76 0.36
C ALA A 115 -11.49 -36.92 -1.17
N GLN A 116 -12.70 -36.96 -1.69
CA GLN A 116 -12.97 -37.08 -3.12
C GLN A 116 -12.75 -35.73 -3.83
N LYS A 117 -12.12 -35.76 -5.00
CA LYS A 117 -11.92 -34.57 -5.83
C LYS A 117 -13.25 -33.97 -6.31
N THR A 118 -13.27 -32.70 -6.66
CA THR A 118 -14.41 -31.94 -7.20
C THR A 118 -15.72 -32.14 -6.43
N SER A 119 -15.65 -32.25 -5.12
CA SER A 119 -16.77 -32.56 -4.24
C SER A 119 -17.00 -31.46 -3.20
N ALA A 120 -18.16 -31.47 -2.55
CA ALA A 120 -18.53 -30.46 -1.58
C ALA A 120 -18.78 -31.04 -0.18
N GLY A 121 -18.45 -30.27 0.86
CA GLY A 121 -18.93 -30.56 2.21
C GLY A 121 -20.42 -30.27 2.32
N ILE A 122 -20.80 -29.01 2.10
CA ILE A 122 -22.20 -28.58 2.05
C ILE A 122 -22.45 -27.92 0.70
N TYR A 123 -23.55 -28.28 0.04
CA TYR A 123 -24.01 -27.59 -1.16
C TYR A 123 -25.47 -27.17 -0.98
N VAL A 124 -25.70 -25.84 -0.96
CA VAL A 124 -27.05 -25.26 -0.91
C VAL A 124 -27.34 -24.51 -2.19
N LYS A 125 -28.50 -24.80 -2.79
CA LYS A 125 -28.93 -24.19 -4.05
C LYS A 125 -30.37 -23.70 -3.94
N ASN A 126 -30.62 -22.44 -4.25
CA ASN A 126 -31.93 -21.84 -4.30
C ASN A 126 -32.30 -21.51 -5.76
N GLU A 127 -33.20 -22.31 -6.35
CA GLU A 127 -33.78 -22.07 -7.68
C GLU A 127 -35.14 -21.35 -7.61
N SER A 128 -35.65 -21.10 -6.39
CA SER A 128 -36.95 -20.44 -6.21
C SER A 128 -36.85 -18.93 -6.56
N ALA A 129 -38.05 -18.32 -6.78
CA ALA A 129 -38.14 -16.86 -6.92
C ALA A 129 -37.88 -16.11 -5.60
N GLN A 130 -37.77 -16.85 -4.47
CA GLN A 130 -37.53 -16.26 -3.14
C GLN A 130 -36.09 -15.74 -2.96
N ASP A 131 -35.91 -14.86 -1.99
CA ASP A 131 -34.65 -14.30 -1.59
C ASP A 131 -33.66 -15.39 -1.08
N LYS A 132 -32.37 -15.09 -1.11
CA LYS A 132 -31.28 -15.88 -0.51
C LYS A 132 -31.52 -16.23 0.96
N ASN A 133 -32.24 -15.41 1.71
CA ASN A 133 -32.56 -15.63 3.11
C ASN A 133 -33.42 -16.86 3.38
N ASN A 134 -33.99 -17.44 2.33
CA ASN A 134 -34.79 -18.66 2.46
C ASN A 134 -33.95 -19.93 2.32
N SER A 135 -32.70 -19.88 1.85
CA SER A 135 -31.78 -21.00 1.73
C SER A 135 -30.53 -20.75 2.58
N LEU A 136 -30.38 -21.47 3.68
CA LEU A 136 -29.36 -21.25 4.67
C LEU A 136 -28.38 -22.41 4.76
N ALA A 137 -27.07 -22.13 4.75
CA ALA A 137 -26.02 -23.07 5.13
C ALA A 137 -25.35 -22.59 6.43
N GLU A 138 -25.40 -23.41 7.47
CA GLU A 138 -24.79 -23.11 8.76
C GLU A 138 -23.71 -24.14 9.09
N ASN A 139 -22.49 -23.72 9.38
CA ASN A 139 -21.44 -24.58 9.88
C ASN A 139 -20.92 -24.11 11.24
N THR A 140 -21.12 -24.95 12.26
CA THR A 140 -20.53 -24.80 13.59
C THR A 140 -19.56 -25.95 13.92
N GLY A 141 -19.55 -26.99 13.10
CA GLY A 141 -18.69 -28.17 13.22
C GLY A 141 -17.42 -28.05 12.37
N SER A 142 -16.80 -29.20 12.10
CA SER A 142 -15.61 -29.33 11.26
C SER A 142 -15.98 -29.72 9.83
N ILE A 143 -15.37 -29.05 8.84
CA ILE A 143 -15.37 -29.45 7.44
C ILE A 143 -13.93 -29.58 6.99
N LYS A 144 -13.47 -30.81 6.70
CA LYS A 144 -12.09 -31.08 6.27
C LYS A 144 -12.05 -31.50 4.81
N MET A 145 -11.33 -30.73 4.00
CA MET A 145 -11.21 -30.91 2.56
C MET A 145 -9.80 -31.38 2.20
N THR A 146 -9.64 -32.64 1.82
CA THR A 146 -8.37 -33.20 1.31
C THR A 146 -8.42 -33.54 -0.17
N GLY A 147 -9.61 -33.59 -0.78
CA GLY A 147 -9.80 -33.79 -2.21
C GLY A 147 -9.40 -32.54 -3.02
N GLU A 148 -8.74 -32.77 -4.16
CA GLU A 148 -8.39 -31.70 -5.10
C GLU A 148 -9.63 -31.02 -5.71
N SER A 149 -9.58 -29.73 -5.96
CA SER A 149 -10.66 -28.95 -6.58
C SER A 149 -12.01 -29.07 -5.85
N SER A 150 -11.99 -29.26 -4.54
CA SER A 150 -13.17 -29.46 -3.70
C SER A 150 -13.51 -28.20 -2.91
N VAL A 151 -14.74 -28.09 -2.45
CA VAL A 151 -15.24 -26.90 -1.76
C VAL A 151 -15.91 -27.28 -0.44
N GLY A 152 -15.57 -26.57 0.63
CA GLY A 152 -16.18 -26.81 1.95
C GLY A 152 -17.68 -26.51 1.93
N ILE A 153 -18.07 -25.28 1.51
CA ILE A 153 -19.47 -24.88 1.37
C ILE A 153 -19.68 -24.24 -0.01
N ILE A 154 -20.58 -24.76 -0.82
CA ILE A 154 -21.06 -24.14 -2.06
C ILE A 154 -22.44 -23.55 -1.79
N ALA A 155 -22.61 -22.29 -2.18
CA ALA A 155 -23.87 -21.56 -2.06
C ALA A 155 -24.26 -20.90 -3.39
N GLU A 156 -25.45 -21.19 -3.88
CA GLU A 156 -26.06 -20.51 -5.02
C GLU A 156 -27.35 -19.84 -4.56
N LYS A 157 -27.40 -18.51 -4.66
CA LYS A 157 -28.52 -17.66 -4.21
C LYS A 157 -28.94 -18.01 -2.77
N SER A 158 -27.96 -18.09 -1.87
CA SER A 158 -28.13 -18.62 -0.51
C SER A 158 -27.30 -17.83 0.50
N LYS A 159 -27.68 -17.95 1.77
CA LYS A 159 -26.92 -17.36 2.88
C LYS A 159 -26.05 -18.40 3.57
N VAL A 160 -24.78 -18.08 3.78
CA VAL A 160 -23.80 -18.95 4.45
C VAL A 160 -23.35 -18.32 5.76
N THR A 161 -23.35 -19.09 6.83
CA THR A 161 -22.73 -18.75 8.11
C THR A 161 -21.73 -19.82 8.51
N ASN A 162 -20.45 -19.48 8.58
CA ASN A 162 -19.43 -20.33 9.20
C ASN A 162 -19.02 -19.74 10.55
N SER A 163 -19.27 -20.44 11.64
CA SER A 163 -18.94 -20.02 13.01
C SER A 163 -18.15 -21.04 13.81
N GLY A 164 -17.72 -22.14 13.18
CA GLY A 164 -16.85 -23.13 13.82
C GLY A 164 -15.48 -22.55 14.18
N THR A 165 -15.02 -22.73 15.42
CA THR A 165 -13.75 -22.22 15.94
C THR A 165 -12.86 -23.33 16.49
N GLY A 166 -11.58 -23.05 16.73
CA GLY A 166 -10.60 -24.03 17.21
C GLY A 166 -10.43 -25.20 16.25
N ALA A 167 -10.70 -26.43 16.68
CA ALA A 167 -10.67 -27.63 15.84
C ALA A 167 -11.85 -27.70 14.86
N ASN A 168 -12.92 -26.96 15.12
CA ASN A 168 -14.05 -26.79 14.22
C ASN A 168 -13.76 -25.70 13.18
N GLY A 169 -14.62 -25.58 12.18
CA GLY A 169 -14.45 -24.65 11.07
C GLY A 169 -14.11 -25.38 9.76
N ILE A 170 -13.46 -24.68 8.84
CA ILE A 170 -13.17 -25.25 7.50
C ILE A 170 -11.66 -25.40 7.34
N GLU A 171 -11.18 -26.63 7.11
CA GLU A 171 -9.79 -26.95 6.81
C GLU A 171 -9.64 -27.37 5.35
N ILE A 172 -8.70 -26.74 4.63
CA ILE A 172 -8.49 -26.96 3.19
C ILE A 172 -7.07 -27.51 2.99
N SER A 173 -6.95 -28.69 2.42
CA SER A 173 -5.69 -29.38 2.18
C SER A 173 -5.51 -29.87 0.73
N GLY A 174 -6.57 -29.98 -0.04
CA GLY A 174 -6.53 -30.37 -1.46
C GLY A 174 -6.16 -29.19 -2.37
N ASN A 175 -5.30 -29.40 -3.36
CA ASN A 175 -4.93 -28.35 -4.34
C ASN A 175 -6.17 -27.76 -5.05
N ASN A 176 -6.10 -26.50 -5.45
CA ASN A 176 -7.16 -25.78 -6.18
C ASN A 176 -8.53 -25.79 -5.46
N SER A 177 -8.55 -25.90 -4.15
CA SER A 177 -9.76 -26.05 -3.34
C SER A 177 -10.15 -24.74 -2.65
N ALA A 178 -11.44 -24.61 -2.31
CA ALA A 178 -11.95 -23.44 -1.62
C ALA A 178 -12.68 -23.82 -0.32
N GLY A 179 -12.59 -22.95 0.69
CA GLY A 179 -13.38 -23.11 1.91
C GLY A 179 -14.85 -22.83 1.65
N ILE A 180 -15.19 -21.67 1.10
CA ILE A 180 -16.55 -21.26 0.73
C ILE A 180 -16.54 -20.72 -0.69
N LEU A 181 -17.48 -21.17 -1.52
CA LEU A 181 -17.78 -20.63 -2.85
C LEU A 181 -19.24 -20.16 -2.88
N ALA A 182 -19.45 -18.88 -3.09
CA ALA A 182 -20.78 -18.29 -3.10
C ALA A 182 -21.04 -17.54 -4.42
N THR A 183 -22.18 -17.79 -5.03
CA THR A 183 -22.58 -17.26 -6.33
C THR A 183 -24.04 -16.84 -6.35
N LYS A 184 -24.43 -16.05 -7.37
CA LYS A 184 -25.83 -15.68 -7.63
C LYS A 184 -26.48 -14.96 -6.45
N GLU A 185 -25.96 -13.81 -6.08
CA GLU A 185 -26.48 -12.96 -4.99
C GLU A 185 -26.36 -13.58 -3.59
N SER A 186 -25.48 -14.55 -3.41
CA SER A 186 -25.27 -15.17 -2.10
C SER A 186 -24.59 -14.22 -1.11
N GLU A 187 -24.83 -14.48 0.17
CA GLU A 187 -24.23 -13.72 1.28
C GLU A 187 -23.43 -14.67 2.16
N VAL A 188 -22.16 -14.35 2.39
CA VAL A 188 -21.26 -15.13 3.25
C VAL A 188 -20.91 -14.35 4.50
N THR A 189 -21.17 -14.94 5.67
CA THR A 189 -20.66 -14.47 6.96
C THR A 189 -19.72 -15.53 7.53
N ASN A 190 -18.45 -15.20 7.66
CA ASN A 190 -17.48 -16.03 8.37
C ASN A 190 -17.12 -15.39 9.70
N SER A 191 -17.58 -15.95 10.80
CA SER A 191 -17.16 -15.60 12.17
C SER A 191 -16.26 -16.67 12.81
N GLY A 192 -16.10 -17.81 12.12
CA GLY A 192 -15.29 -18.94 12.54
C GLY A 192 -13.90 -18.97 11.91
N ARG A 193 -13.34 -20.16 11.84
CA ARG A 193 -12.01 -20.42 11.29
C ARG A 193 -12.09 -21.02 9.89
N ILE A 194 -11.27 -20.50 8.97
CA ILE A 194 -10.96 -21.12 7.67
C ILE A 194 -9.44 -21.23 7.58
N GLU A 195 -8.92 -22.41 7.29
CA GLU A 195 -7.48 -22.64 7.24
C GLU A 195 -7.06 -23.48 6.04
N GLY A 196 -6.11 -22.97 5.27
CA GLY A 196 -5.42 -23.66 4.17
C GLY A 196 -4.11 -24.27 4.66
N ASN A 197 -4.00 -25.61 4.75
CA ASN A 197 -2.88 -26.27 5.43
C ASN A 197 -1.78 -26.81 4.51
N THR A 198 -2.09 -27.55 3.45
CA THR A 198 -1.07 -28.27 2.66
C THR A 198 -1.15 -28.08 1.16
N GLY A 199 -2.26 -27.66 0.61
CA GLY A 199 -2.45 -27.46 -0.84
C GLY A 199 -1.90 -26.13 -1.35
N THR A 200 -1.84 -26.02 -2.66
CA THR A 200 -1.53 -24.76 -3.38
C THR A 200 -2.77 -24.26 -4.12
N LYS A 201 -2.80 -22.94 -4.41
CA LYS A 201 -3.94 -22.27 -5.06
C LYS A 201 -5.25 -22.46 -4.27
N LEU A 202 -5.13 -22.41 -2.96
CA LEU A 202 -6.28 -22.48 -2.06
C LEU A 202 -6.95 -21.10 -1.97
N VAL A 203 -8.28 -21.12 -1.83
CA VAL A 203 -9.06 -19.91 -1.58
C VAL A 203 -9.87 -20.09 -0.30
N GLY A 204 -9.74 -19.19 0.66
CA GLY A 204 -10.55 -19.24 1.88
C GLY A 204 -12.03 -19.04 1.55
N ILE A 205 -12.38 -17.89 0.95
CA ILE A 205 -13.74 -17.54 0.52
C ILE A 205 -13.68 -16.99 -0.90
N SER A 206 -14.51 -17.50 -1.80
CA SER A 206 -14.67 -16.98 -3.17
C SER A 206 -16.10 -16.54 -3.42
N VAL A 207 -16.28 -15.32 -3.93
CA VAL A 207 -17.60 -14.77 -4.29
C VAL A 207 -17.59 -14.20 -5.72
N ASP A 208 -18.72 -14.33 -6.41
CA ASP A 208 -18.94 -13.78 -7.76
C ASP A 208 -19.32 -12.28 -7.74
N GLU A 209 -19.74 -11.77 -8.90
CA GLU A 209 -20.04 -10.35 -9.11
C GLU A 209 -21.21 -9.83 -8.27
N THR A 210 -22.13 -10.70 -7.91
CA THR A 210 -23.39 -10.33 -7.24
C THR A 210 -23.42 -10.69 -5.76
N SER A 211 -22.46 -11.49 -5.31
CA SER A 211 -22.41 -12.04 -3.95
C SER A 211 -21.52 -11.20 -3.04
N THR A 212 -21.79 -11.21 -1.74
CA THR A 212 -21.07 -10.42 -0.73
C THR A 212 -20.43 -11.29 0.33
N VAL A 213 -19.35 -10.78 0.95
CA VAL A 213 -18.67 -11.47 2.05
C VAL A 213 -18.36 -10.53 3.22
N ILE A 214 -18.66 -11.02 4.43
CA ILE A 214 -18.26 -10.42 5.70
C ILE A 214 -17.40 -11.45 6.44
N ASN A 215 -16.14 -11.12 6.68
CA ASN A 215 -15.25 -11.92 7.51
C ASN A 215 -15.01 -11.21 8.86
N SER A 216 -15.52 -11.77 9.94
CA SER A 216 -15.21 -11.36 11.31
C SER A 216 -14.39 -12.41 12.08
N GLY A 217 -14.16 -13.58 11.46
CA GLY A 217 -13.37 -14.67 12.00
C GLY A 217 -11.92 -14.66 11.54
N SER A 218 -11.33 -15.84 11.49
CA SER A 218 -9.95 -16.07 11.12
C SER A 218 -9.82 -16.80 9.79
N ILE A 219 -9.00 -16.26 8.88
CA ILE A 219 -8.60 -16.94 7.64
C ILE A 219 -7.06 -17.05 7.66
N ILE A 220 -6.54 -18.29 7.66
CA ILE A 220 -5.11 -18.57 7.75
C ILE A 220 -4.69 -19.39 6.53
N MET A 221 -3.72 -18.87 5.76
CA MET A 221 -3.16 -19.56 4.59
C MET A 221 -1.71 -19.95 4.87
N ASN A 222 -1.49 -21.24 5.19
CA ASN A 222 -0.20 -21.76 5.66
C ASN A 222 0.76 -22.13 4.53
N THR A 223 0.30 -22.14 3.27
CA THR A 223 1.10 -22.52 2.10
C THR A 223 1.13 -21.42 1.04
N ALA A 224 2.01 -21.55 0.06
CA ALA A 224 2.22 -20.55 -0.98
C ALA A 224 1.11 -20.51 -2.04
N GLN A 225 0.99 -19.41 -2.76
CA GLN A 225 0.08 -19.19 -3.88
C GLN A 225 -1.41 -19.26 -3.51
N ASN A 226 -1.75 -18.81 -2.31
CA ASN A 226 -3.11 -18.89 -1.78
C ASN A 226 -3.77 -17.51 -1.69
N THR A 227 -5.10 -17.52 -1.64
CA THR A 227 -5.91 -16.32 -1.47
C THR A 227 -6.84 -16.47 -0.27
N GLY A 228 -6.84 -15.48 0.64
CA GLY A 228 -7.76 -15.48 1.77
C GLY A 228 -9.19 -15.27 1.32
N ILE A 229 -9.50 -14.15 0.68
CA ILE A 229 -10.81 -13.82 0.10
C ILE A 229 -10.63 -13.41 -1.36
N ALA A 230 -11.39 -14.00 -2.28
CA ALA A 230 -11.45 -13.63 -3.69
C ALA A 230 -12.85 -13.11 -4.04
N SER A 231 -12.95 -11.93 -4.65
CA SER A 231 -14.21 -11.34 -5.13
C SER A 231 -14.10 -10.86 -6.57
N LYS A 232 -15.14 -11.12 -7.36
CA LYS A 232 -15.29 -10.60 -8.74
C LYS A 232 -16.49 -9.65 -8.84
N GLY A 233 -16.47 -8.52 -8.13
CA GLY A 233 -17.52 -7.48 -8.22
C GLY A 233 -18.30 -7.28 -6.93
N GLY A 234 -18.55 -8.30 -6.16
CA GLY A 234 -19.24 -8.22 -4.87
C GLY A 234 -18.41 -7.53 -3.78
N GLN A 235 -19.07 -6.91 -2.82
CA GLN A 235 -18.42 -6.22 -1.71
C GLN A 235 -17.72 -7.20 -0.76
N VAL A 236 -16.50 -6.82 -0.33
CA VAL A 236 -15.73 -7.54 0.70
C VAL A 236 -15.59 -6.67 1.94
N THR A 237 -16.03 -7.19 3.09
CA THR A 237 -15.80 -6.57 4.40
C THR A 237 -14.99 -7.52 5.28
N ASN A 238 -13.79 -7.11 5.68
CA ASN A 238 -13.00 -7.83 6.67
C ASN A 238 -12.99 -7.05 7.99
N SER A 239 -13.51 -7.64 9.04
CA SER A 239 -13.40 -7.17 10.43
C SER A 239 -12.66 -8.15 11.34
N GLY A 240 -12.20 -9.29 10.78
CA GLY A 240 -11.43 -10.32 11.46
C GLY A 240 -9.94 -10.29 11.09
N THR A 241 -9.31 -11.45 11.18
CA THR A 241 -7.88 -11.61 10.86
C THR A 241 -7.67 -12.45 9.61
N ILE A 242 -6.80 -11.97 8.71
CA ILE A 242 -6.31 -12.73 7.56
C ILE A 242 -4.79 -12.86 7.70
N THR A 243 -4.27 -14.08 7.75
CA THR A 243 -2.83 -14.36 7.88
C THR A 243 -2.31 -15.15 6.69
N LEU A 244 -1.31 -14.61 6.01
CA LEU A 244 -0.59 -15.25 4.90
C LEU A 244 0.79 -15.69 5.39
N VAL A 245 1.01 -17.00 5.51
CA VAL A 245 2.24 -17.53 6.13
C VAL A 245 3.36 -17.74 5.11
N LYS A 246 3.03 -17.98 3.84
CA LYS A 246 3.98 -18.27 2.76
C LYS A 246 3.82 -17.35 1.55
N ASN A 247 4.87 -17.33 0.73
CA ASN A 247 5.05 -16.43 -0.41
C ASN A 247 3.98 -16.57 -1.51
N ASN A 248 3.95 -15.58 -2.40
CA ASN A 248 3.03 -15.51 -3.55
C ASN A 248 1.55 -15.62 -3.16
N SER A 249 1.18 -15.09 -2.01
CA SER A 249 -0.17 -15.18 -1.47
C SER A 249 -0.85 -13.82 -1.40
N THR A 250 -2.19 -13.82 -1.44
CA THR A 250 -3.00 -12.59 -1.40
C THR A 250 -4.04 -12.69 -0.27
N GLY A 251 -4.11 -11.68 0.58
CA GLY A 251 -5.09 -11.65 1.68
C GLY A 251 -6.50 -11.45 1.14
N ILE A 252 -6.75 -10.34 0.46
CA ILE A 252 -8.00 -10.04 -0.25
C ILE A 252 -7.65 -9.74 -1.72
N SER A 253 -8.23 -10.49 -2.64
CA SER A 253 -8.17 -10.26 -4.09
C SER A 253 -9.53 -9.81 -4.58
N ALA A 254 -9.64 -8.56 -5.00
CA ALA A 254 -10.89 -7.93 -5.42
C ALA A 254 -10.77 -7.43 -6.86
N GLU A 255 -11.59 -7.95 -7.76
CA GLU A 255 -11.70 -7.49 -9.13
C GLU A 255 -13.06 -6.79 -9.33
N ASN A 256 -13.04 -5.50 -9.67
CA ASN A 256 -14.23 -4.64 -9.79
C ASN A 256 -15.14 -4.65 -8.54
N ALA A 257 -14.55 -4.79 -7.37
CA ALA A 257 -15.23 -4.92 -6.07
C ALA A 257 -14.77 -3.84 -5.09
N ASP A 258 -15.66 -3.42 -4.21
CA ASP A 258 -15.30 -2.59 -3.06
C ASP A 258 -14.74 -3.43 -1.92
N VAL A 259 -13.70 -2.93 -1.26
CA VAL A 259 -13.04 -3.59 -0.13
C VAL A 259 -13.05 -2.68 1.09
N ILE A 260 -13.50 -3.22 2.21
CA ILE A 260 -13.44 -2.57 3.52
C ILE A 260 -12.64 -3.48 4.47
N ASN A 261 -11.46 -3.05 4.87
CA ASN A 261 -10.74 -3.62 6.01
C ASN A 261 -11.08 -2.75 7.23
N SER A 262 -11.98 -3.25 8.06
CA SER A 262 -12.64 -2.48 9.12
C SER A 262 -11.74 -2.20 10.32
N ALA A 263 -12.17 -1.29 11.19
CA ALA A 263 -11.47 -1.00 12.44
C ALA A 263 -11.28 -2.27 13.30
N GLY A 264 -10.08 -2.46 13.81
CA GLY A 264 -9.69 -3.65 14.59
C GLY A 264 -9.34 -4.89 13.74
N ALA A 265 -9.64 -4.90 12.45
CA ALA A 265 -9.23 -5.98 11.55
C ALA A 265 -7.71 -6.01 11.36
N LYS A 266 -7.19 -7.20 11.06
CA LYS A 266 -5.76 -7.42 10.80
C LYS A 266 -5.54 -8.18 9.51
N ILE A 267 -4.57 -7.73 8.73
CA ILE A 267 -4.02 -8.50 7.60
C ILE A 267 -2.52 -8.62 7.84
N GLU A 268 -2.05 -9.85 8.01
CA GLU A 268 -0.65 -10.18 8.30
C GLU A 268 -0.03 -10.93 7.11
N VAL A 269 0.99 -10.35 6.53
CA VAL A 269 1.75 -10.92 5.40
C VAL A 269 3.13 -11.30 5.93
N LYS A 270 3.38 -12.61 6.12
CA LYS A 270 4.58 -13.13 6.80
C LYS A 270 5.70 -13.54 5.86
N ASP A 271 5.47 -13.55 4.55
CA ASP A 271 6.50 -13.95 3.58
C ASP A 271 6.46 -13.07 2.33
N LYS A 272 7.46 -13.21 1.47
CA LYS A 272 7.75 -12.38 0.30
C LYS A 272 6.73 -12.53 -0.85
N GLU A 273 6.79 -11.61 -1.81
CA GLU A 273 6.03 -11.65 -3.06
C GLU A 273 4.52 -11.80 -2.82
N SER A 274 4.03 -11.21 -1.73
CA SER A 274 2.66 -11.35 -1.26
C SER A 274 1.98 -9.99 -1.11
N VAL A 275 0.66 -10.00 -1.18
CA VAL A 275 -0.15 -8.77 -1.13
C VAL A 275 -1.22 -8.88 -0.04
N GLY A 276 -1.31 -7.88 0.81
CA GLY A 276 -2.37 -7.82 1.82
C GLY A 276 -3.75 -7.63 1.18
N ILE A 277 -3.93 -6.55 0.40
CA ILE A 277 -5.14 -6.28 -0.39
C ILE A 277 -4.72 -6.01 -1.84
N TYR A 278 -5.16 -6.83 -2.77
CA TYR A 278 -5.07 -6.59 -4.20
C TYR A 278 -6.42 -6.17 -4.73
N ALA A 279 -6.51 -4.95 -5.28
CA ALA A 279 -7.73 -4.44 -5.89
C ALA A 279 -7.47 -4.09 -7.35
N LYS A 280 -8.23 -4.70 -8.26
CA LYS A 280 -8.17 -4.44 -9.70
C LYS A 280 -9.49 -3.83 -10.18
N MET A 281 -9.43 -2.78 -10.97
CA MET A 281 -10.59 -2.16 -11.59
C MET A 281 -10.38 -2.06 -13.11
N SER A 282 -11.36 -2.49 -13.88
CA SER A 282 -11.32 -2.46 -15.36
C SER A 282 -12.55 -1.78 -15.99
N GLY A 283 -13.53 -1.33 -15.20
CA GLY A 283 -14.82 -0.81 -15.69
C GLY A 283 -14.97 0.71 -15.61
N ASN A 284 -16.22 1.14 -15.81
CA ASN A 284 -16.66 2.55 -15.73
C ASN A 284 -17.22 2.93 -14.35
N VAL A 285 -17.40 1.96 -13.47
CA VAL A 285 -17.96 2.15 -12.13
C VAL A 285 -16.82 2.35 -11.14
N ASP A 286 -16.91 3.40 -10.35
CA ASP A 286 -15.95 3.70 -9.31
C ASP A 286 -15.84 2.56 -8.31
N LYS A 287 -14.63 2.30 -7.84
CA LYS A 287 -14.34 1.30 -6.82
C LYS A 287 -13.48 1.89 -5.71
N LYS A 288 -13.65 1.33 -4.52
CA LYS A 288 -12.99 1.84 -3.33
C LYS A 288 -12.37 0.74 -2.48
N VAL A 289 -11.12 0.96 -2.09
CA VAL A 289 -10.45 0.21 -1.02
C VAL A 289 -10.36 1.14 0.19
N THR A 290 -10.98 0.75 1.30
CA THR A 290 -10.92 1.49 2.56
C THR A 290 -10.22 0.64 3.61
N ASN A 291 -9.06 1.08 4.07
CA ASN A 291 -8.35 0.46 5.17
C ASN A 291 -8.53 1.29 6.45
N THR A 292 -9.27 0.75 7.41
CA THR A 292 -9.41 1.25 8.78
C THR A 292 -8.92 0.22 9.81
N GLY A 293 -8.33 -0.89 9.35
CA GLY A 293 -7.64 -1.90 10.15
C GLY A 293 -6.13 -1.87 9.92
N THR A 294 -5.39 -2.67 10.67
CA THR A 294 -3.92 -2.75 10.52
C THR A 294 -3.51 -3.72 9.42
N ILE A 295 -2.55 -3.32 8.58
CA ILE A 295 -1.90 -4.22 7.63
C ILE A 295 -0.41 -4.25 7.95
N THR A 296 0.15 -5.45 8.14
CA THR A 296 1.57 -5.64 8.46
C THR A 296 2.23 -6.57 7.45
N LEU A 297 3.30 -6.08 6.82
CA LEU A 297 4.25 -6.88 6.07
C LEU A 297 5.37 -7.27 7.04
N GLU A 298 5.31 -8.47 7.61
CA GLU A 298 6.30 -8.96 8.58
C GLU A 298 7.58 -9.42 7.87
N SER A 299 8.74 -9.17 8.50
CA SER A 299 10.03 -9.56 7.95
C SER A 299 10.17 -11.08 7.93
N PRO A 300 10.27 -11.72 6.76
CA PRO A 300 10.59 -13.14 6.70
C PRO A 300 12.04 -13.38 7.13
N THR A 301 12.35 -14.59 7.55
CA THR A 301 13.72 -15.00 7.83
C THR A 301 14.53 -15.08 6.54
N GLY A 302 15.49 -14.16 6.33
CA GLY A 302 16.37 -14.14 5.16
C GLY A 302 16.73 -12.74 4.65
N THR A 303 17.66 -12.68 3.70
CA THR A 303 18.23 -11.43 3.16
C THR A 303 17.72 -11.07 1.75
N THR A 304 16.90 -11.91 1.13
CA THR A 304 16.41 -11.70 -0.24
C THR A 304 15.39 -10.56 -0.34
N PRO A 305 15.31 -9.84 -1.47
CA PRO A 305 14.23 -8.87 -1.73
C PRO A 305 12.85 -9.50 -1.56
N ASN A 306 11.96 -8.81 -0.85
CA ASN A 306 10.65 -9.41 -0.52
C ASN A 306 9.54 -9.03 -1.50
N LYS A 307 9.60 -7.82 -2.11
CA LYS A 307 8.68 -7.34 -3.17
C LYS A 307 7.19 -7.53 -2.84
N SER A 308 6.80 -7.30 -1.61
CA SER A 308 5.42 -7.37 -1.16
C SER A 308 4.75 -5.99 -1.14
N ALA A 309 3.43 -5.97 -1.15
CA ALA A 309 2.66 -4.75 -0.95
C ALA A 309 1.57 -4.95 0.12
N ALA A 310 1.39 -3.97 1.01
CA ALA A 310 0.27 -4.04 1.94
C ALA A 310 -1.05 -3.82 1.20
N ILE A 311 -1.11 -2.82 0.31
CA ILE A 311 -2.22 -2.62 -0.62
C ILE A 311 -1.64 -2.44 -2.04
N TYR A 312 -2.13 -3.22 -2.98
CA TYR A 312 -1.85 -3.03 -4.40
C TYR A 312 -3.14 -2.72 -5.15
N SER A 313 -3.25 -1.52 -5.67
CA SER A 313 -4.40 -1.02 -6.43
C SER A 313 -4.03 -0.86 -7.90
N LEU A 314 -4.72 -1.58 -8.77
CA LEU A 314 -4.49 -1.60 -10.21
C LEU A 314 -5.71 -1.10 -10.97
N VAL A 315 -5.59 0.02 -11.66
CA VAL A 315 -6.49 0.38 -12.73
C VAL A 315 -5.99 -0.29 -14.00
N ASP A 316 -6.70 -1.30 -14.48
CA ASP A 316 -6.37 -2.01 -15.72
C ASP A 316 -6.60 -1.10 -16.93
N GLY A 317 -5.86 -1.34 -18.01
CA GLY A 317 -5.93 -0.54 -19.23
C GLY A 317 -7.32 -0.55 -19.85
N GLY A 318 -7.57 0.37 -20.77
CA GLY A 318 -8.81 0.47 -21.52
C GLY A 318 -9.42 1.87 -21.46
N THR A 319 -10.59 2.02 -22.10
CA THR A 319 -11.34 3.29 -22.25
C THR A 319 -12.27 3.58 -21.07
N GLY A 320 -12.26 2.74 -20.03
CA GLY A 320 -13.09 2.92 -18.83
C GLY A 320 -12.84 4.26 -18.13
N THR A 321 -13.87 4.83 -17.53
CA THR A 321 -13.82 6.14 -16.83
C THR A 321 -13.88 6.03 -15.31
N GLY A 322 -14.13 4.85 -14.77
CA GLY A 322 -14.24 4.62 -13.33
C GLY A 322 -12.92 4.95 -12.58
N ILE A 323 -13.06 5.36 -11.34
CA ILE A 323 -11.96 5.73 -10.44
C ILE A 323 -11.77 4.63 -9.39
N LEU A 324 -10.54 4.18 -9.22
CA LEU A 324 -10.16 3.32 -8.09
C LEU A 324 -9.53 4.19 -7.00
N THR A 325 -10.25 4.36 -5.90
CA THR A 325 -9.77 5.11 -4.74
C THR A 325 -9.27 4.17 -3.65
N THR A 326 -8.03 4.35 -3.22
CA THR A 326 -7.44 3.64 -2.07
C THR A 326 -7.26 4.61 -0.92
N GLU A 327 -7.98 4.40 0.17
CA GLU A 327 -7.90 5.21 1.38
C GLU A 327 -7.29 4.42 2.53
N ASN A 328 -6.18 4.91 3.07
CA ASN A 328 -5.60 4.38 4.29
C ASN A 328 -5.88 5.32 5.46
N ASN A 329 -6.69 4.84 6.40
CA ASN A 329 -7.14 5.54 7.60
C ASN A 329 -6.70 4.82 8.89
N GLU A 330 -5.73 3.89 8.80
CA GLU A 330 -5.13 3.19 9.94
C GLU A 330 -3.68 2.78 9.61
N THR A 331 -3.02 2.11 10.52
CA THR A 331 -1.60 1.79 10.44
C THR A 331 -1.27 0.76 9.36
N ILE A 332 -0.27 1.08 8.54
CA ILE A 332 0.43 0.13 7.67
C ILE A 332 1.88 0.00 8.15
N ASN A 333 2.33 -1.23 8.44
CA ASN A 333 3.71 -1.53 8.78
C ASN A 333 4.41 -2.25 7.62
N VAL A 334 5.48 -1.64 7.09
CA VAL A 334 6.31 -2.19 6.02
C VAL A 334 7.63 -2.67 6.62
N ASP A 335 7.59 -3.88 7.22
CA ASP A 335 8.76 -4.50 7.86
C ASP A 335 9.42 -5.55 6.95
N GLN A 336 9.27 -5.41 5.63
CA GLN A 336 9.90 -6.24 4.60
C GLN A 336 10.79 -5.39 3.69
N LYS A 337 11.94 -5.93 3.25
CA LYS A 337 12.84 -5.29 2.28
C LYS A 337 12.20 -5.16 0.90
N ASP A 338 12.54 -4.08 0.19
CA ASP A 338 12.10 -3.82 -1.19
C ASP A 338 10.58 -3.92 -1.38
N SER A 339 9.82 -3.52 -0.35
CA SER A 339 8.37 -3.66 -0.27
C SER A 339 7.68 -2.31 -0.18
N VAL A 340 6.38 -2.28 -0.41
CA VAL A 340 5.62 -1.03 -0.49
C VAL A 340 4.39 -1.07 0.42
N GLY A 341 4.11 0.02 1.12
CA GLY A 341 2.87 0.16 1.89
C GLY A 341 1.66 0.21 0.96
N ILE A 342 1.60 1.19 0.05
CA ILE A 342 0.55 1.29 -0.96
C ILE A 342 1.19 1.39 -2.34
N PHE A 343 0.93 0.43 -3.21
CA PHE A 343 1.28 0.51 -4.61
C PHE A 343 0.02 0.79 -5.43
N ALA A 344 0.01 1.92 -6.14
CA ALA A 344 -1.09 2.32 -7.01
C ALA A 344 -0.58 2.41 -8.45
N GLN A 345 -1.10 1.56 -9.32
CA GLN A 345 -0.73 1.50 -10.72
C GLN A 345 -1.94 1.80 -11.61
N ASN A 346 -1.74 2.64 -12.62
CA ASN A 346 -2.76 2.98 -13.57
C ASN A 346 -2.25 2.77 -15.00
N ASN A 347 -2.78 1.76 -15.67
CA ASN A 347 -2.50 1.43 -17.07
C ASN A 347 -3.46 2.14 -18.05
N GLY A 348 -4.42 2.91 -17.54
CA GLY A 348 -5.37 3.69 -18.34
C GLY A 348 -4.77 4.99 -18.90
N THR A 349 -5.58 5.76 -19.62
CA THR A 349 -5.13 6.99 -20.29
C THR A 349 -5.00 8.19 -19.36
N ALA A 350 -5.89 8.37 -18.39
CA ALA A 350 -5.91 9.49 -17.44
C ALA A 350 -5.35 9.10 -16.07
N ASN A 351 -4.43 9.91 -15.51
CA ASN A 351 -3.85 9.70 -14.17
C ASN A 351 -4.87 9.84 -13.02
N THR A 352 -5.96 10.56 -13.23
CA THR A 352 -7.03 10.75 -12.24
C THR A 352 -7.82 9.48 -11.91
N ARG A 353 -7.66 8.40 -12.66
CA ARG A 353 -8.37 7.13 -12.42
C ARG A 353 -7.83 6.32 -11.25
N SER A 354 -6.62 6.57 -10.79
CA SER A 354 -6.01 5.92 -9.62
C SER A 354 -5.72 6.97 -8.56
N VAL A 355 -6.43 6.91 -7.44
CA VAL A 355 -6.35 7.89 -6.36
C VAL A 355 -5.94 7.20 -5.07
N VAL A 356 -4.89 7.72 -4.42
CA VAL A 356 -4.42 7.27 -3.10
C VAL A 356 -4.57 8.40 -2.10
N LYS A 357 -5.17 8.09 -0.94
CA LYS A 357 -5.26 9.00 0.19
C LYS A 357 -4.72 8.31 1.44
N ASN A 358 -3.69 8.87 2.05
CA ASN A 358 -3.19 8.42 3.34
C ASN A 358 -3.45 9.48 4.40
N THR A 359 -4.17 9.10 5.46
CA THR A 359 -4.50 9.98 6.60
C THR A 359 -3.83 9.55 7.90
N LYS A 360 -3.25 8.33 7.92
CA LYS A 360 -2.66 7.71 9.10
C LYS A 360 -1.21 7.29 8.86
N ILE A 361 -0.67 6.55 9.81
CA ILE A 361 0.73 6.21 9.80
C ILE A 361 1.07 5.10 8.79
N ILE A 362 2.15 5.30 8.02
CA ILE A 362 2.82 4.24 7.27
C ILE A 362 4.27 4.17 7.80
N ASN A 363 4.59 3.11 8.51
CA ASN A 363 5.93 2.83 9.02
C ASN A 363 6.72 2.05 7.98
N VAL A 364 7.90 2.56 7.58
CA VAL A 364 8.81 1.88 6.64
C VAL A 364 10.11 1.59 7.36
N SER A 365 10.29 0.34 7.78
CA SER A 365 11.40 -0.07 8.68
C SER A 365 12.46 -0.94 8.02
N LYS A 366 12.35 -1.24 6.73
CA LYS A 366 13.33 -2.08 6.02
C LYS A 366 13.86 -1.42 4.76
N GLU A 367 15.14 -1.71 4.49
CA GLU A 367 15.91 -1.19 3.39
C GLU A 367 15.21 -1.37 2.02
N GLY A 368 15.33 -0.38 1.14
CA GLY A 368 14.79 -0.41 -0.21
C GLY A 368 13.28 -0.25 -0.32
N SER A 369 12.57 -0.06 0.80
CA SER A 369 11.11 -0.04 0.83
C SER A 369 10.54 1.38 0.70
N ALA A 370 9.28 1.47 0.32
CA ALA A 370 8.57 2.74 0.19
C ALA A 370 7.24 2.75 0.95
N GLY A 371 6.83 3.95 1.39
CA GLY A 371 5.51 4.15 1.98
C GLY A 371 4.42 4.05 0.93
N ILE A 372 4.48 4.91 -0.11
CA ILE A 372 3.53 4.94 -1.23
C ILE A 372 4.31 4.98 -2.54
N LEU A 373 3.94 4.13 -3.49
CA LEU A 373 4.40 4.17 -4.86
C LEU A 373 3.20 4.35 -5.80
N GLY A 374 3.22 5.41 -6.59
CA GLY A 374 2.22 5.65 -7.61
C GLY A 374 2.82 5.69 -9.00
N GLU A 375 2.21 4.97 -9.92
CA GLU A 375 2.48 5.04 -11.36
C GLU A 375 1.26 5.59 -12.08
N LYS A 376 1.37 6.78 -12.65
CA LYS A 376 0.29 7.50 -13.32
C LYS A 376 -0.94 7.65 -12.39
N SER A 377 -0.71 8.14 -11.17
CA SER A 377 -1.70 8.17 -10.08
C SER A 377 -1.71 9.51 -9.38
N THR A 378 -2.84 9.86 -8.76
CA THR A 378 -2.96 10.99 -7.85
C THR A 378 -2.78 10.53 -6.41
N ILE A 379 -1.77 11.05 -5.71
CA ILE A 379 -1.41 10.64 -4.35
C ILE A 379 -1.54 11.81 -3.40
N THR A 380 -2.26 11.64 -2.30
CA THR A 380 -2.35 12.59 -1.20
C THR A 380 -1.91 11.95 0.11
N ASN A 381 -0.92 12.52 0.78
CA ASN A 381 -0.59 12.20 2.17
C ASN A 381 -1.02 13.39 3.04
N SER A 382 -1.95 13.15 3.97
CA SER A 382 -2.48 14.18 4.87
C SER A 382 -2.34 13.82 6.37
N GLY A 383 -1.76 12.68 6.69
CA GLY A 383 -1.46 12.32 8.08
C GLY A 383 -0.54 13.35 8.74
N ALA A 384 -0.97 13.92 9.87
CA ALA A 384 -0.28 14.99 10.57
C ALA A 384 0.03 14.61 12.03
N GLY A 385 0.85 15.38 12.71
CA GLY A 385 1.27 15.11 14.09
C GLY A 385 2.10 13.83 14.18
N THR A 386 1.59 12.81 14.85
CA THR A 386 2.20 11.47 14.92
C THR A 386 1.87 10.58 13.72
N ASP A 387 0.82 10.92 12.98
CA ASP A 387 0.43 10.25 11.74
C ASP A 387 1.30 10.70 10.56
N GLY A 388 1.20 10.02 9.42
CA GLY A 388 1.98 10.31 8.23
C GLY A 388 2.95 9.19 7.87
N ILE A 389 4.04 9.50 7.17
CA ILE A 389 5.00 8.49 6.71
C ILE A 389 6.28 8.58 7.52
N VAL A 390 6.71 7.48 8.11
CA VAL A 390 7.91 7.38 8.95
C VAL A 390 8.89 6.39 8.34
N LEU A 391 10.11 6.87 8.04
CA LEU A 391 11.19 6.11 7.43
C LEU A 391 12.27 5.83 8.46
N THR A 392 12.57 4.56 8.73
CA THR A 392 13.53 4.19 9.78
C THR A 392 14.69 3.29 9.29
N ALA A 393 14.75 3.01 7.98
CA ALA A 393 15.82 2.20 7.39
C ALA A 393 16.47 2.91 6.18
N ASN A 394 17.70 2.54 5.86
CA ASN A 394 18.46 3.08 4.73
C ASN A 394 17.74 2.81 3.39
N LYS A 395 17.96 3.67 2.40
CA LYS A 395 17.39 3.58 1.04
C LYS A 395 15.85 3.56 1.00
N THR A 396 15.18 4.07 2.03
CA THR A 396 13.72 4.13 2.06
C THR A 396 13.19 5.43 1.46
N VAL A 397 11.99 5.36 0.89
CA VAL A 397 11.32 6.52 0.30
C VAL A 397 9.91 6.66 0.87
N GLY A 398 9.54 7.89 1.23
CA GLY A 398 8.19 8.16 1.73
C GLY A 398 7.14 8.00 0.63
N ILE A 399 7.25 8.80 -0.43
CA ILE A 399 6.34 8.76 -1.59
C ILE A 399 7.16 8.72 -2.87
N ILE A 400 6.83 7.81 -3.76
CA ILE A 400 7.38 7.73 -5.11
C ILE A 400 6.26 8.02 -6.11
N GLY A 401 6.44 9.05 -6.94
CA GLY A 401 5.57 9.35 -8.08
C GLY A 401 6.28 9.10 -9.40
N LYS A 402 5.70 8.31 -10.30
CA LYS A 402 6.24 7.98 -11.62
C LYS A 402 5.24 8.22 -12.74
N ASN A 403 5.76 8.45 -13.95
CA ASN A 403 5.02 8.41 -15.21
C ASN A 403 3.79 9.34 -15.23
N GLY A 404 3.96 10.60 -14.84
CA GLY A 404 2.88 11.59 -14.82
C GLY A 404 2.04 11.56 -13.55
N SER A 405 2.53 10.98 -12.46
CA SER A 405 1.83 11.04 -11.17
C SER A 405 1.79 12.45 -10.60
N GLU A 406 0.71 12.74 -9.86
CA GLU A 406 0.55 13.96 -9.08
C GLU A 406 0.64 13.62 -7.59
N VAL A 407 1.63 14.18 -6.90
CA VAL A 407 1.88 13.93 -5.48
C VAL A 407 1.60 15.20 -4.67
N SER A 408 0.72 15.10 -3.69
CA SER A 408 0.44 16.15 -2.72
C SER A 408 0.73 15.66 -1.30
N ASN A 409 1.70 16.28 -0.64
CA ASN A 409 1.93 16.06 0.78
C ASN A 409 1.43 17.27 1.57
N THR A 410 0.34 17.12 2.31
CA THR A 410 -0.18 18.11 3.25
C THR A 410 0.07 17.71 4.71
N GLY A 411 0.51 16.46 4.92
CA GLY A 411 0.82 15.86 6.20
C GLY A 411 2.31 15.87 6.54
N ARG A 412 2.72 14.85 7.28
CA ARG A 412 4.09 14.69 7.75
C ARG A 412 4.82 13.55 7.05
N ILE A 413 6.07 13.78 6.68
CA ILE A 413 7.04 12.74 6.28
C ILE A 413 8.28 12.93 7.14
N GLU A 414 8.76 11.88 7.79
CA GLU A 414 9.90 11.96 8.70
C GLU A 414 10.88 10.81 8.49
N THR A 415 12.19 11.14 8.46
CA THR A 415 13.26 10.15 8.52
C THR A 415 13.81 10.06 9.95
N LYS A 416 13.93 8.85 10.52
CA LYS A 416 14.41 8.58 11.88
C LYS A 416 15.31 7.37 11.93
N THR A 417 16.21 7.35 12.91
CA THR A 417 17.00 6.18 13.36
C THR A 417 17.89 5.49 12.33
N ALA A 418 17.67 5.65 11.03
CA ALA A 418 18.57 5.12 10.00
C ALA A 418 19.97 5.76 10.10
N THR A 419 20.99 5.00 9.77
CA THR A 419 22.40 5.43 9.81
C THR A 419 23.07 5.21 8.45
N PRO A 420 22.67 5.95 7.39
CA PRO A 420 23.28 5.80 6.08
C PRO A 420 24.75 6.25 6.12
N SER A 421 25.63 5.49 5.50
CA SER A 421 27.07 5.78 5.41
C SER A 421 27.41 6.76 4.28
N GLY A 422 26.47 7.03 3.38
CA GLY A 422 26.63 7.95 2.25
C GLY A 422 25.31 8.23 1.53
N SER A 423 25.35 9.09 0.52
CA SER A 423 24.16 9.51 -0.24
C SER A 423 23.45 8.37 -0.98
N SER A 424 24.16 7.30 -1.35
CA SER A 424 23.58 6.09 -1.98
C SER A 424 22.70 5.27 -1.02
N GLU A 425 22.82 5.50 0.29
CA GLU A 425 22.02 4.86 1.33
C GLU A 425 21.01 5.81 1.97
N GLY A 426 20.99 7.07 1.52
CA GLY A 426 20.14 8.11 2.07
C GLY A 426 18.64 7.83 1.91
N LEU A 427 17.87 8.47 2.77
CA LEU A 427 16.41 8.38 2.75
C LEU A 427 15.83 9.55 1.95
N VAL A 428 14.70 9.34 1.30
CA VAL A 428 14.05 10.37 0.50
C VAL A 428 12.60 10.56 0.97
N GLY A 429 12.21 11.82 1.25
CA GLY A 429 10.82 12.11 1.61
C GLY A 429 9.88 11.89 0.43
N ILE A 430 10.09 12.60 -0.69
CA ILE A 430 9.31 12.48 -1.92
C ILE A 430 10.27 12.32 -3.10
N SER A 431 10.07 11.30 -3.91
CA SER A 431 10.85 11.04 -5.13
C SER A 431 9.94 11.05 -6.37
N LEU A 432 10.29 11.86 -7.37
CA LEU A 432 9.51 12.07 -8.58
C LEU A 432 10.31 11.68 -9.82
N ASN A 433 9.69 10.93 -10.72
CA ASN A 433 10.21 10.61 -12.02
C ASN A 433 9.15 10.91 -13.09
N ALA A 434 9.41 11.88 -13.97
CA ALA A 434 8.45 12.40 -14.94
C ALA A 434 7.08 12.72 -14.29
N SER A 435 7.10 13.42 -13.15
CA SER A 435 5.92 13.61 -12.29
C SER A 435 5.94 14.98 -11.59
N THR A 436 4.80 15.39 -11.05
CA THR A 436 4.68 16.62 -10.28
C THR A 436 4.45 16.32 -8.80
N GLY A 437 5.16 17.03 -7.92
CA GLY A 437 4.98 16.88 -6.48
C GLY A 437 5.02 18.20 -5.73
N THR A 438 4.03 18.38 -4.84
CA THR A 438 3.91 19.55 -3.98
C THR A 438 3.95 19.13 -2.51
N ASN A 439 4.85 19.76 -1.75
CA ASN A 439 4.86 19.67 -0.31
C ASN A 439 4.20 20.92 0.30
N SER A 440 3.03 20.75 0.90
CA SER A 440 2.33 21.74 1.73
C SER A 440 2.24 21.29 3.20
N GLY A 441 2.96 20.23 3.55
CA GLY A 441 3.11 19.67 4.90
C GLY A 441 4.54 19.81 5.42
N ASP A 442 4.89 18.99 6.39
CA ASP A 442 6.21 19.00 7.01
C ASP A 442 7.05 17.79 6.57
N ILE A 443 8.25 18.05 6.03
CA ILE A 443 9.26 17.02 5.77
C ILE A 443 10.40 17.21 6.76
N ILE A 444 10.66 16.21 7.60
CA ILE A 444 11.66 16.26 8.66
C ILE A 444 12.75 15.24 8.37
N LEU A 445 13.95 15.72 8.06
CA LEU A 445 15.12 14.90 7.77
C LEU A 445 15.95 14.72 9.04
N GLY A 446 15.63 13.69 9.81
CA GLY A 446 16.28 13.35 11.08
C GLY A 446 17.49 12.43 10.93
N THR A 447 17.87 12.04 9.69
CA THR A 447 19.01 11.17 9.38
C THR A 447 19.98 11.87 8.42
N ALA A 448 21.26 11.54 8.51
CA ALA A 448 22.28 12.05 7.58
C ALA A 448 22.01 11.56 6.13
N HIS A 449 22.59 12.23 5.16
CA HIS A 449 22.48 11.90 3.73
C HIS A 449 21.06 11.84 3.17
N SER A 450 20.06 12.40 3.85
CA SER A 450 18.67 12.35 3.43
C SER A 450 18.30 13.52 2.50
N THR A 451 17.32 13.27 1.63
CA THR A 451 16.78 14.29 0.72
C THR A 451 15.30 14.51 1.01
N GLY A 452 14.87 15.76 1.12
CA GLY A 452 13.46 16.09 1.35
C GLY A 452 12.61 15.75 0.13
N MET A 453 12.92 16.38 -1.01
CA MET A 453 12.24 16.12 -2.28
C MET A 453 13.26 15.92 -3.39
N ASN A 454 13.05 14.90 -4.21
CA ASN A 454 13.90 14.60 -5.36
C ASN A 454 13.08 14.56 -6.65
N GLY A 455 13.58 15.14 -7.74
CA GLY A 455 12.94 15.14 -9.06
C GLY A 455 13.92 14.82 -10.18
N VAL A 456 13.53 13.88 -11.06
CA VAL A 456 14.29 13.50 -12.26
C VAL A 456 13.38 13.45 -13.49
N ALA A 457 13.97 13.43 -14.68
CA ALA A 457 13.26 13.23 -15.93
C ALA A 457 12.09 14.21 -16.15
N SER A 458 12.39 15.51 -16.16
CA SER A 458 11.41 16.60 -16.36
C SER A 458 10.31 16.68 -15.29
N SER A 459 10.64 16.31 -14.07
CA SER A 459 9.73 16.44 -12.92
C SER A 459 9.60 17.90 -12.46
N THR A 460 8.46 18.21 -11.85
CA THR A 460 8.22 19.49 -11.17
C THR A 460 8.11 19.27 -9.66
N VAL A 461 9.01 19.88 -8.90
CA VAL A 461 9.13 19.72 -7.44
C VAL A 461 8.83 21.07 -6.78
N ILE A 462 7.80 21.12 -5.92
CA ILE A 462 7.33 22.34 -5.30
C ILE A 462 7.32 22.19 -3.77
N ASN A 463 8.02 23.07 -3.07
CA ASN A 463 7.89 23.18 -1.62
C ASN A 463 7.10 24.44 -1.26
N ALA A 464 5.97 24.28 -0.59
CA ALA A 464 5.08 25.35 -0.13
C ALA A 464 4.92 25.38 1.41
N LYS A 465 5.77 24.63 2.17
CA LYS A 465 5.79 24.66 3.64
C LYS A 465 7.19 24.33 4.17
N ASN A 466 7.33 23.42 5.11
CA ASN A 466 8.60 23.20 5.79
C ASN A 466 9.35 21.96 5.28
N ILE A 467 10.64 22.13 5.01
CA ILE A 467 11.61 21.05 4.93
C ILE A 467 12.70 21.35 5.97
N THR A 468 12.89 20.47 6.95
CA THR A 468 13.85 20.67 8.03
C THR A 468 14.90 19.58 8.03
N GLY A 469 16.17 19.92 7.82
CA GLY A 469 17.31 19.02 7.88
C GLY A 469 18.04 19.15 9.22
N ASN A 470 18.00 18.09 10.05
CA ASN A 470 18.57 18.09 11.40
C ASN A 470 19.94 17.39 11.50
N LYS A 471 20.41 16.79 10.42
CA LYS A 471 21.68 16.04 10.37
C LYS A 471 22.53 16.51 9.21
N GLU A 472 23.78 16.05 9.19
CA GLU A 472 24.76 16.39 8.17
C GLU A 472 24.42 15.81 6.78
N ASN A 473 24.96 16.41 5.73
CA ASN A 473 24.83 15.96 4.35
C ASN A 473 23.37 15.81 3.87
N VAL A 474 22.45 16.62 4.39
CA VAL A 474 21.06 16.60 3.92
C VAL A 474 20.86 17.56 2.75
N VAL A 475 19.91 17.23 1.86
CA VAL A 475 19.49 18.10 0.78
C VAL A 475 17.98 18.38 0.93
N GLY A 476 17.61 19.66 0.98
CA GLY A 476 16.18 20.01 1.06
C GLY A 476 15.43 19.59 -0.20
N MET A 477 15.85 20.08 -1.36
CA MET A 477 15.31 19.72 -2.67
C MET A 477 16.44 19.40 -3.65
N ALA A 478 16.34 18.32 -4.39
CA ALA A 478 17.31 17.92 -5.41
C ALA A 478 16.63 17.66 -6.76
N VAL A 479 17.17 18.20 -7.86
CA VAL A 479 16.61 17.98 -9.19
C VAL A 479 17.70 17.72 -10.23
N ASN A 480 17.37 16.82 -11.16
CA ASN A 480 18.20 16.49 -12.30
C ASN A 480 17.35 16.54 -13.58
N ALA A 481 17.71 17.36 -14.56
CA ALA A 481 16.92 17.65 -15.75
C ALA A 481 15.44 17.98 -15.40
N SER A 482 15.21 18.79 -14.37
CA SER A 482 13.91 19.01 -13.75
C SER A 482 13.80 20.40 -13.13
N THR A 483 12.62 20.76 -12.64
CA THR A 483 12.37 22.06 -12.01
C THR A 483 12.12 21.93 -10.52
N ALA A 484 12.78 22.75 -9.69
CA ALA A 484 12.53 22.88 -8.25
C ALA A 484 12.13 24.29 -7.87
N THR A 485 11.03 24.45 -7.15
CA THR A 485 10.56 25.74 -6.65
C THR A 485 10.26 25.67 -5.15
N ASN A 486 11.00 26.45 -4.36
CA ASN A 486 10.62 26.76 -2.99
C ASN A 486 9.76 28.05 -3.06
N THR A 487 8.44 27.91 -2.87
CA THR A 487 7.50 29.04 -3.03
C THR A 487 7.67 30.10 -1.94
N ASP A 488 6.98 31.23 -2.04
CA ASP A 488 6.96 32.30 -1.03
C ASP A 488 6.55 31.85 0.37
N LYS A 489 5.79 30.76 0.48
CA LYS A 489 5.37 30.10 1.73
C LYS A 489 6.35 29.00 2.18
N GLY A 490 7.24 28.57 1.30
CA GLY A 490 8.17 27.49 1.56
C GLY A 490 9.34 27.90 2.44
N THR A 491 9.67 27.08 3.43
CA THR A 491 10.87 27.26 4.26
C THR A 491 11.72 25.99 4.23
N ILE A 492 13.01 26.15 3.94
CA ILE A 492 14.02 25.10 4.04
C ILE A 492 14.97 25.48 5.16
N THR A 493 15.01 24.72 6.25
CA THR A 493 15.88 24.96 7.41
C THR A 493 16.93 23.84 7.50
N LEU A 494 18.20 24.22 7.52
CA LEU A 494 19.33 23.29 7.60
C LEU A 494 20.06 23.49 8.93
N ASN A 495 20.11 22.45 9.74
CA ASN A 495 20.78 22.46 11.05
C ASN A 495 22.07 21.61 11.08
N GLY A 496 22.31 20.78 10.05
CA GLY A 496 23.48 19.89 9.97
C GLY A 496 24.55 20.38 8.98
N LEU A 497 25.81 20.06 9.23
CA LEU A 497 26.96 20.44 8.40
C LEU A 497 26.84 19.86 6.97
N THR A 498 27.57 20.47 6.01
CA THR A 498 27.68 20.01 4.62
C THR A 498 26.33 19.80 3.90
N SER A 499 25.30 20.49 4.37
CA SER A 499 23.94 20.37 3.83
C SER A 499 23.65 21.43 2.77
N THR A 500 22.72 21.11 1.86
CA THR A 500 22.33 21.99 0.75
C THR A 500 20.82 22.23 0.77
N GLY A 501 20.40 23.49 0.69
CA GLY A 501 18.96 23.83 0.65
C GLY A 501 18.32 23.31 -0.63
N MET A 502 18.81 23.75 -1.78
CA MET A 502 18.33 23.31 -3.10
C MET A 502 19.51 22.95 -4.00
N PHE A 503 19.42 21.82 -4.68
CA PHE A 503 20.43 21.36 -5.62
C PHE A 503 19.83 21.11 -7.00
N GLY A 504 20.50 21.59 -8.06
CA GLY A 504 20.09 21.36 -9.45
C GLY A 504 21.27 20.90 -10.33
N ALA A 505 21.02 19.90 -11.18
CA ALA A 505 22.00 19.40 -12.13
C ALA A 505 21.39 19.16 -13.52
N ALA A 506 22.27 19.05 -14.53
CA ALA A 506 21.91 18.64 -15.90
C ALA A 506 20.78 19.48 -16.55
N GLY A 507 20.95 20.78 -16.61
CA GLY A 507 19.97 21.69 -17.23
C GLY A 507 18.73 21.98 -16.37
N SER A 508 18.79 21.74 -15.07
CA SER A 508 17.69 22.02 -14.14
C SER A 508 17.46 23.50 -13.92
N THR A 509 16.24 23.85 -13.55
CA THR A 509 15.88 25.19 -13.05
C THR A 509 15.52 25.11 -11.58
N VAL A 510 16.23 25.89 -10.76
CA VAL A 510 16.05 25.96 -9.30
C VAL A 510 15.66 27.36 -8.90
N THR A 511 14.49 27.55 -8.27
CA THR A 511 13.99 28.87 -7.85
C THR A 511 13.64 28.87 -6.37
N ASN A 512 14.29 29.73 -5.59
CA ASN A 512 13.87 30.03 -4.23
C ASN A 512 13.07 31.34 -4.21
N ALA A 513 11.76 31.26 -3.99
CA ALA A 513 10.92 32.43 -3.73
C ALA A 513 10.60 32.61 -2.23
N GLY A 514 10.83 31.57 -1.44
CA GLY A 514 10.59 31.53 -0.01
C GLY A 514 11.86 31.81 0.82
N LYS A 515 12.01 31.01 1.87
CA LYS A 515 13.14 31.14 2.80
C LYS A 515 14.02 29.89 2.77
N ILE A 516 15.32 30.09 2.66
CA ILE A 516 16.32 29.06 2.97
C ILE A 516 17.15 29.61 4.14
N GLU A 517 17.28 28.83 5.21
CA GLU A 517 17.95 29.24 6.43
C GLU A 517 18.89 28.17 6.93
N THR A 518 20.13 28.54 7.20
CA THR A 518 21.09 27.66 7.87
C THR A 518 21.17 28.05 9.35
N LYS A 519 21.03 27.11 10.27
CA LYS A 519 21.02 27.32 11.72
C LYS A 519 21.92 26.34 12.45
N THR A 520 22.51 26.78 13.54
CA THR A 520 23.08 25.98 14.64
C THR A 520 24.28 25.08 14.35
N ALA A 521 24.56 24.69 13.11
CA ALA A 521 25.76 23.92 12.83
C ALA A 521 27.03 24.76 13.06
N VAL A 522 27.92 24.27 13.89
CA VAL A 522 29.23 24.90 14.14
C VAL A 522 30.30 24.02 13.49
N PRO A 523 30.80 24.40 12.30
CA PRO A 523 31.90 23.70 11.67
C PRO A 523 33.16 23.76 12.54
N THR A 524 33.87 22.66 12.68
CA THR A 524 35.17 22.58 13.32
C THR A 524 36.26 22.56 12.24
N GLY A 525 37.21 23.48 12.31
CA GLY A 525 38.32 23.60 11.35
C GLY A 525 37.87 24.22 10.00
N THR A 526 38.42 23.70 8.91
CA THR A 526 38.12 24.13 7.52
C THR A 526 36.95 23.43 6.88
N ALA A 527 36.11 22.76 7.70
CA ALA A 527 34.95 22.00 7.20
C ALA A 527 33.99 22.92 6.39
N THR A 528 33.50 22.43 5.27
CA THR A 528 32.57 23.15 4.42
C THR A 528 31.27 23.43 5.15
N GLY A 529 30.84 24.67 5.14
CA GLY A 529 29.55 25.09 5.69
C GLY A 529 28.37 24.63 4.83
N LEU A 530 27.26 25.26 5.06
CA LEU A 530 26.01 24.97 4.36
C LEU A 530 25.89 25.76 3.07
N VAL A 531 25.20 25.23 2.07
CA VAL A 531 24.92 25.93 0.82
C VAL A 531 23.42 26.17 0.67
N GLY A 532 23.01 27.42 0.41
CA GLY A 532 21.60 27.73 0.18
C GLY A 532 21.09 27.11 -1.13
N ILE A 533 21.67 27.52 -2.26
CA ILE A 533 21.38 26.96 -3.60
C ILE A 533 22.69 26.49 -4.23
N ALA A 534 22.77 25.28 -4.70
CA ALA A 534 23.88 24.75 -5.48
C ALA A 534 23.41 24.26 -6.85
N VAL A 535 24.10 24.65 -7.94
CA VAL A 535 23.72 24.21 -9.29
C VAL A 535 24.96 23.78 -10.09
N ASN A 536 24.78 22.75 -10.92
CA ASN A 536 25.80 22.24 -11.83
C ASN A 536 25.22 22.13 -13.23
N ALA A 537 25.80 22.83 -14.21
CA ALA A 537 25.27 22.96 -15.57
C ALA A 537 23.76 23.31 -15.57
N SER A 538 23.34 24.25 -14.72
CA SER A 538 21.94 24.53 -14.42
C SER A 538 21.72 26.00 -14.04
N THR A 539 20.46 26.42 -13.90
CA THR A 539 20.11 27.78 -13.49
C THR A 539 19.58 27.79 -12.05
N GLY A 540 20.16 28.66 -11.22
CA GLY A 540 19.72 28.95 -9.84
C GLY A 540 19.28 30.40 -9.68
N THR A 541 18.04 30.63 -9.23
CA THR A 541 17.49 31.99 -9.01
C THR A 541 16.99 32.13 -7.58
N ASN A 542 17.42 33.18 -6.89
CA ASN A 542 16.87 33.57 -5.59
C ASN A 542 15.98 34.81 -5.74
N THR A 543 14.69 34.69 -5.58
CA THR A 543 13.70 35.77 -5.47
C THR A 543 13.14 35.91 -4.05
N GLY A 544 13.62 35.08 -3.11
CA GLY A 544 13.26 35.07 -1.69
C GLY A 544 14.45 35.42 -0.78
N LYS A 545 14.52 34.82 0.38
CA LYS A 545 15.57 35.03 1.36
C LYS A 545 16.48 33.81 1.51
N ILE A 546 17.80 34.06 1.55
CA ILE A 546 18.80 33.10 1.99
C ILE A 546 19.51 33.67 3.21
N ILE A 547 19.47 32.95 4.34
CA ILE A 547 20.04 33.38 5.62
C ILE A 547 21.14 32.40 6.02
N LEU A 548 22.38 32.90 6.05
CA LEU A 548 23.57 32.14 6.41
C LEU A 548 23.87 32.32 7.91
N GLY A 549 23.37 31.41 8.73
CA GLY A 549 23.53 31.42 10.19
C GLY A 549 24.73 30.64 10.71
N THR A 550 25.55 30.04 9.83
CA THR A 550 26.71 29.22 10.18
C THR A 550 27.97 29.69 9.46
N LYS A 551 29.15 29.46 10.07
CA LYS A 551 30.44 29.76 9.45
C LYS A 551 30.66 28.93 8.17
N PHE A 552 31.52 29.45 7.27
CA PHE A 552 31.90 28.81 6.00
C PHE A 552 30.71 28.50 5.06
N SER A 553 29.59 29.18 5.21
CA SER A 553 28.39 28.98 4.39
C SER A 553 28.41 29.80 3.11
N THR A 554 27.78 29.23 2.08
CA THR A 554 27.63 29.90 0.78
C THR A 554 26.14 30.08 0.46
N GLY A 555 25.74 31.29 0.09
CA GLY A 555 24.35 31.56 -0.29
C GLY A 555 23.96 30.84 -1.56
N MET A 556 24.72 31.10 -2.65
CA MET A 556 24.52 30.41 -3.93
C MET A 556 25.85 29.95 -4.51
N PHE A 557 25.90 28.73 -5.03
CA PHE A 557 27.08 28.16 -5.70
C PHE A 557 26.74 27.60 -7.08
N GLY A 558 27.50 27.96 -8.09
CA GLY A 558 27.35 27.47 -9.46
C GLY A 558 28.63 26.86 -10.00
N ALA A 559 28.53 25.74 -10.70
CA ALA A 559 29.64 25.07 -11.37
C ALA A 559 29.30 24.69 -12.83
N ALA A 560 30.33 24.44 -13.64
CA ALA A 560 30.20 23.86 -14.97
C ALA A 560 29.21 24.59 -15.92
N GLY A 561 29.41 25.91 -16.10
CA GLY A 561 28.59 26.73 -17.00
C GLY A 561 27.20 27.09 -16.43
N SER A 562 27.04 27.05 -15.13
CA SER A 562 25.78 27.41 -14.46
C SER A 562 25.52 28.93 -14.50
N THR A 563 24.24 29.29 -14.35
CA THR A 563 23.80 30.67 -14.18
C THR A 563 23.18 30.86 -12.81
N LEU A 564 23.69 31.80 -12.02
CA LEU A 564 23.17 32.18 -10.71
C LEU A 564 22.66 33.62 -10.74
N ILE A 565 21.44 33.86 -10.24
CA ILE A 565 20.84 35.20 -10.18
C ILE A 565 20.24 35.44 -8.79
N ASN A 566 20.75 36.42 -8.08
CA ASN A 566 20.14 36.91 -6.84
C ASN A 566 19.26 38.13 -7.10
N LYS A 567 17.96 37.99 -6.97
CA LYS A 567 16.94 39.05 -7.16
C LYS A 567 16.33 39.56 -5.86
N LYS A 568 16.82 39.10 -4.69
CA LYS A 568 16.27 39.54 -3.41
C LYS A 568 17.38 39.67 -2.35
N GLU A 569 17.45 38.83 -1.38
CA GLU A 569 18.31 39.03 -0.21
C GLU A 569 19.11 37.76 0.12
N ILE A 570 20.40 37.93 0.29
CA ILE A 570 21.32 36.97 0.91
C ILE A 570 21.97 37.66 2.10
N THR A 571 21.77 37.10 3.31
CA THR A 571 22.33 37.65 4.54
C THR A 571 23.18 36.62 5.27
N GLY A 572 24.25 37.05 5.92
CA GLY A 572 25.12 36.22 6.75
C GLY A 572 25.69 36.99 7.93
N THR A 573 25.66 36.40 9.13
CA THR A 573 26.19 36.97 10.35
C THR A 573 27.47 36.29 10.84
N GLN A 574 27.82 35.17 10.23
CA GLN A 574 28.97 34.36 10.64
C GLN A 574 30.17 34.56 9.72
N GLU A 575 31.36 34.32 10.27
CA GLU A 575 32.64 34.49 9.57
C GLU A 575 32.81 33.50 8.39
N ASN A 576 33.66 33.84 7.44
CA ASN A 576 34.01 33.04 6.28
C ASN A 576 32.78 32.71 5.40
N SER A 577 31.79 33.59 5.35
CA SER A 577 30.60 33.40 4.53
C SER A 577 30.81 33.94 3.11
N VAL A 578 30.22 33.28 2.13
CA VAL A 578 30.22 33.72 0.72
C VAL A 578 28.79 34.02 0.29
N GLY A 579 28.52 35.17 -0.26
CA GLY A 579 27.20 35.51 -0.80
C GLY A 579 26.87 34.65 -2.00
N MET A 580 27.64 34.75 -3.06
CA MET A 580 27.52 33.94 -4.26
C MET A 580 28.89 33.50 -4.77
N ALA A 581 29.02 32.26 -5.25
CA ALA A 581 30.25 31.72 -5.80
C ALA A 581 30.05 31.07 -7.15
N GLY A 582 30.97 31.28 -8.09
CA GLY A 582 30.98 30.66 -9.42
C GLY A 582 32.28 29.92 -9.70
N ASP A 583 32.19 28.75 -10.27
CA ASP A 583 33.27 27.97 -10.88
C ASP A 583 32.89 27.70 -12.34
N ALA A 584 33.58 28.35 -13.30
CA ALA A 584 33.21 28.38 -14.70
C ALA A 584 31.72 28.74 -14.92
N SER A 585 31.22 29.78 -14.23
CA SER A 585 29.77 30.08 -14.16
C SER A 585 29.50 31.60 -14.26
N THR A 586 28.28 31.96 -14.63
CA THR A 586 27.76 33.32 -14.62
C THR A 586 27.04 33.60 -13.31
N VAL A 587 27.49 34.63 -12.57
CA VAL A 587 26.98 35.00 -11.24
C VAL A 587 26.51 36.44 -11.28
N THR A 588 25.24 36.71 -11.09
CA THR A 588 24.65 38.04 -11.16
C THR A 588 23.92 38.37 -9.85
N ASN A 589 24.37 39.43 -9.17
CA ASN A 589 23.65 40.03 -8.06
C ASN A 589 22.82 41.21 -8.57
N GLU A 590 21.50 41.15 -8.47
CA GLU A 590 20.59 42.23 -8.84
C GLU A 590 20.00 42.98 -7.63
N LYS A 591 20.26 42.48 -6.38
CA LYS A 591 19.71 43.07 -5.16
C LYS A 591 20.74 43.06 -4.01
N THR A 592 20.37 42.53 -2.85
CA THR A 592 21.18 42.72 -1.63
C THR A 592 21.96 41.46 -1.27
N ILE A 593 23.24 41.63 -1.01
CA ILE A 593 24.08 40.71 -0.27
C ILE A 593 24.61 41.46 0.95
N SER A 594 24.34 40.98 2.17
CA SER A 594 24.80 41.63 3.42
C SER A 594 25.46 40.58 4.33
N LEU A 595 26.79 40.70 4.48
CA LEU A 595 27.58 39.75 5.26
C LEU A 595 28.27 40.53 6.41
N ALA A 596 27.86 40.24 7.64
CA ALA A 596 28.34 40.88 8.85
C ALA A 596 29.49 40.14 9.56
N GLY A 597 29.89 38.96 9.05
CA GLY A 597 30.99 38.19 9.63
C GLY A 597 32.36 38.53 9.01
N LYS A 598 33.45 38.33 9.76
CA LYS A 598 34.84 38.49 9.28
C LYS A 598 35.15 37.53 8.11
N ASN A 599 36.15 37.91 7.31
CA ASN A 599 36.64 37.10 6.18
C ASN A 599 35.53 36.66 5.20
N SER A 600 34.52 37.50 5.02
CA SER A 600 33.38 37.15 4.16
C SER A 600 33.56 37.73 2.75
N THR A 601 33.03 37.07 1.75
CA THR A 601 33.13 37.48 0.35
C THR A 601 31.74 37.67 -0.27
N GLY A 602 31.47 38.82 -0.85
CA GLY A 602 30.21 39.12 -1.53
C GLY A 602 30.01 38.24 -2.74
N LEU A 603 30.86 38.40 -3.76
CA LEU A 603 30.92 37.56 -4.97
C LEU A 603 32.28 36.90 -5.08
N PHE A 604 32.34 35.61 -5.34
CA PHE A 604 33.56 34.84 -5.56
C PHE A 604 33.53 34.16 -6.92
N GLY A 605 34.62 34.23 -7.70
CA GLY A 605 34.68 33.58 -8.99
C GLY A 605 36.04 32.98 -9.33
N LYS A 606 36.05 31.82 -9.95
CA LYS A 606 37.23 31.16 -10.51
C LYS A 606 36.94 30.54 -11.87
N ASN A 607 37.98 30.14 -12.62
CA ASN A 607 37.87 29.34 -13.85
C ASN A 607 36.89 29.94 -14.90
N ASN A 608 37.18 31.05 -15.53
CA ASN A 608 36.31 31.68 -16.55
C ASN A 608 34.91 32.11 -16.03
N SER A 609 34.75 32.36 -14.74
CA SER A 609 33.47 32.85 -14.19
C SER A 609 33.28 34.34 -14.54
N THR A 610 32.04 34.73 -14.80
CA THR A 610 31.64 36.15 -14.91
C THR A 610 30.82 36.53 -13.67
N LEU A 611 31.33 37.50 -12.91
CA LEU A 611 30.71 38.03 -11.70
C LEU A 611 30.17 39.43 -11.99
N THR A 612 28.89 39.66 -11.78
CA THR A 612 28.30 41.01 -11.98
C THR A 612 27.51 41.46 -10.75
N ASN A 613 27.83 42.60 -10.20
CA ASN A 613 26.98 43.31 -9.25
C ASN A 613 26.27 44.43 -10.04
N GLU A 614 24.95 44.27 -10.28
CA GLU A 614 24.16 45.14 -11.17
C GLU A 614 23.89 46.53 -10.58
N THR A 615 23.42 47.49 -11.40
CA THR A 615 23.30 48.92 -11.10
C THR A 615 22.51 49.24 -9.82
N ASN A 616 21.50 48.47 -9.47
CA ASN A 616 20.68 48.67 -8.26
C ASN A 616 20.99 47.65 -7.16
N ALA A 617 22.10 46.95 -7.28
CA ALA A 617 22.49 45.92 -6.33
C ALA A 617 23.48 46.49 -5.29
N THR A 618 23.40 45.97 -4.07
CA THR A 618 24.26 46.35 -2.96
C THR A 618 24.93 45.13 -2.34
N ILE A 619 26.23 45.22 -2.16
CA ILE A 619 27.03 44.29 -1.36
C ILE A 619 27.51 45.07 -0.11
N THR A 620 27.12 44.63 1.08
CA THR A 620 27.54 45.22 2.35
C THR A 620 28.35 44.21 3.15
N LEU A 621 29.54 44.64 3.56
CA LEU A 621 30.47 43.83 4.37
C LEU A 621 30.65 44.53 5.72
N GLY A 622 30.25 43.88 6.80
CA GLY A 622 30.17 44.48 8.15
C GLY A 622 31.45 44.38 8.98
N GLU A 623 32.40 43.52 8.63
CA GLU A 623 33.59 43.22 9.44
C GLU A 623 34.89 43.17 8.62
N GLU A 624 36.01 43.11 9.34
CA GLU A 624 37.37 43.15 8.81
C GLU A 624 37.68 41.98 7.86
N GLU A 625 38.68 42.16 7.01
CA GLU A 625 39.23 41.13 6.10
C GLU A 625 38.22 40.58 5.09
N SER A 626 37.17 41.33 4.81
CA SER A 626 36.10 40.94 3.91
C SER A 626 36.25 41.54 2.52
N VAL A 627 35.83 40.83 1.47
CA VAL A 627 36.02 41.26 0.07
C VAL A 627 34.67 41.39 -0.65
N GLY A 628 34.45 42.52 -1.31
CA GLY A 628 33.22 42.76 -2.09
C GLY A 628 33.08 41.81 -3.27
N ILE A 629 34.05 41.82 -4.16
CA ILE A 629 34.14 40.88 -5.30
C ILE A 629 35.56 40.33 -5.36
N TYR A 630 35.72 39.04 -5.33
CA TYR A 630 37.00 38.36 -5.47
C TYR A 630 37.00 37.48 -6.73
N SER A 631 37.95 37.79 -7.62
CA SER A 631 38.17 37.03 -8.86
C SER A 631 39.51 36.33 -8.73
N ASP A 632 39.50 34.99 -8.67
CA ASP A 632 40.68 34.14 -8.62
C ASP A 632 41.25 33.92 -10.03
N ALA A 633 42.50 33.52 -10.12
CA ALA A 633 43.22 33.29 -11.39
C ALA A 633 42.39 32.53 -12.47
N ASN A 634 42.85 32.50 -13.74
CA ASN A 634 42.25 31.82 -14.87
C ASN A 634 41.00 32.50 -15.50
N ASN A 635 41.14 33.73 -15.96
CA ASN A 635 40.19 34.47 -16.79
C ASN A 635 38.80 34.73 -16.16
N ALA A 636 38.69 34.77 -14.85
CA ALA A 636 37.43 35.20 -14.23
C ALA A 636 37.26 36.74 -14.38
N LEU A 637 36.06 37.15 -14.81
CA LEU A 637 35.70 38.55 -15.06
C LEU A 637 34.84 39.09 -13.93
N ALA A 638 35.26 40.20 -13.30
CA ALA A 638 34.50 40.90 -12.26
C ALA A 638 33.99 42.26 -12.76
N ILE A 639 32.68 42.48 -12.66
CA ILE A 639 32.01 43.71 -13.11
C ILE A 639 31.18 44.28 -11.95
N ASN A 640 31.53 45.46 -11.47
CA ASN A 640 30.70 46.16 -10.50
C ASN A 640 30.03 47.38 -11.15
N LYS A 641 28.71 47.36 -11.23
CA LYS A 641 27.86 48.48 -11.65
C LYS A 641 27.02 49.04 -10.49
N GLY A 642 27.03 48.36 -9.35
CA GLY A 642 26.24 48.69 -8.16
C GLY A 642 27.09 49.26 -7.02
N ILE A 643 26.64 49.11 -5.80
CA ILE A 643 27.26 49.62 -4.59
C ILE A 643 27.96 48.49 -3.83
N ILE A 644 29.21 48.74 -3.43
CA ILE A 644 29.92 47.88 -2.47
C ILE A 644 30.26 48.74 -1.25
N ASN A 645 29.74 48.38 -0.08
CA ASN A 645 30.00 49.03 1.20
C ASN A 645 30.92 48.12 2.05
N ALA A 646 32.21 48.45 2.09
CA ALA A 646 33.18 47.81 2.96
C ALA A 646 33.52 48.79 4.11
N VAL A 647 33.00 48.53 5.31
CA VAL A 647 32.94 49.53 6.39
C VAL A 647 34.05 49.40 7.45
N LYS A 648 34.86 48.35 7.37
CA LYS A 648 35.90 48.06 8.38
C LYS A 648 37.30 48.00 7.78
N LYS A 649 38.28 48.05 8.68
CA LYS A 649 39.71 47.99 8.34
C LYS A 649 40.07 46.70 7.58
N ASN A 650 40.98 46.79 6.63
CA ASN A 650 41.43 45.68 5.78
C ASN A 650 40.33 45.02 4.93
N SER A 651 39.20 45.67 4.68
CA SER A 651 38.17 45.19 3.74
C SER A 651 38.38 45.79 2.35
N ALA A 652 38.13 45.01 1.30
CA ALA A 652 38.32 45.41 -0.10
C ALA A 652 37.09 45.15 -0.97
#